data_8be1389280e2fee43e05aa256742ef42
#
_entry.id   8be1389280e2fee43e05aa256742ef42
#
_cell.length_a   1.000
_cell.length_b   1.000
_cell.length_c   1.000
_cell.angle_alpha   90.00
_cell.angle_beta   90.00
_cell.angle_gamma   90.00
#
_symmetry.space_group_name_H-M   'P 1'
#
loop_
_entity.id
_entity.type
_entity.pdbx_description
1 polymer ?
#
loop_
_entity_poly.entity_id
_entity_poly.type
_entity_poly.pdbx_seq_one_letter_code
_entity_poly.pdbx_strand_id
1 'polypeptide(L)'
;MEATIETPQDIEKNPAGVVRRWLLELKLADKREADWRKKAQKAWDRYRQKDAKKHSFNILWSNTETLRPAIYNSLPSPDVRRRYKDADPIGKACSEVLARSLEYGLDTTDFDAQIKETVLDLLLPGRGVARVRYVPSLRQVGVSAETHAEGAEQHEAGGEALEGDSEELEWEQTPIEHVQWDDFRMGAGKEWCEVPWIAFRHRMTREELIAKFPECGEVIPLDSTDDSDVKAEQDSTVQDMFKTAEVWEIWNKDTREVIFIASGYKEAPCLTLPDPLNLQGFWPTPRPLYAIEDSASTVPVPLYELYREQADELDRLTYRINKLVDGLKMRGIYDSTITELSEVMKGQDNDLIAATNVTALIERSGLEKAIWFMPIEQAAKVLQVLYQQREAAKQVIYEITGISDILRGATNASETATAQQIKANWGSSRLKRLQAEVSRYIRDLLRIQGEIIGERFQPETLATMTGLQFMTAEQKQQAMMQAQGQPAPQLPPSWDEIIAVLRDDKQRTFKVDVETDSTVAASVESDMQGLKDVLGAIAQTMQAFGPAVQQGALPVEAVKEILLTITRRAKMGNAVEDALDKIQQPKPQQGEQQQPDHSIEVEQVKQQAETQREQMRMQLDAQKEQAAKAHALQLEQIKQQAETEREMMRLQADRETRLLLAKIEEQKAVEVAEINSATTLESNQIAAANQASEAE
;
A
#
# COMPACT_ATOMS: atom_id res chain seq x y z
N MET A 1 -50.80 24.46 26.32
CA MET A 1 -49.81 23.39 26.50
C MET A 1 -48.46 24.05 26.39
N GLU A 2 -47.87 24.37 27.54
CA GLU A 2 -46.50 24.87 27.60
C GLU A 2 -45.57 23.70 27.17
N ALA A 3 -44.86 23.89 26.09
CA ALA A 3 -43.79 22.97 25.70
C ALA A 3 -42.69 23.07 26.75
N THR A 4 -42.63 22.09 27.63
CA THR A 4 -41.53 21.94 28.59
C THR A 4 -40.22 21.87 27.74
N ILE A 5 -39.40 22.91 27.88
CA ILE A 5 -38.06 22.91 27.25
C ILE A 5 -37.27 21.87 28.02
N GLU A 6 -37.13 20.67 27.45
CA GLU A 6 -36.29 19.62 28.00
C GLU A 6 -34.84 20.14 28.08
N THR A 7 -34.28 20.10 29.27
CA THR A 7 -32.86 20.45 29.43
C THR A 7 -31.98 19.35 28.81
N PRO A 8 -30.73 19.65 28.40
CA PRO A 8 -29.82 18.63 27.89
C PRO A 8 -29.69 17.41 28.81
N GLN A 9 -29.77 17.58 30.10
CA GLN A 9 -29.75 16.53 31.12
C GLN A 9 -31.01 15.66 31.14
N ASP A 10 -32.15 16.20 30.74
CA ASP A 10 -33.41 15.44 30.65
C ASP A 10 -33.47 14.59 29.40
N ILE A 11 -32.80 15.03 28.32
CA ILE A 11 -32.66 14.28 27.08
C ILE A 11 -31.76 13.04 27.29
N GLU A 12 -30.71 13.16 28.08
CA GLU A 12 -29.78 12.04 28.37
C GLU A 12 -30.41 10.95 29.28
N LYS A 13 -31.45 11.28 30.02
CA LYS A 13 -32.16 10.31 30.87
C LYS A 13 -33.25 9.54 30.13
N ASN A 14 -33.71 10.03 28.98
CA ASN A 14 -34.74 9.38 28.19
C ASN A 14 -34.11 8.53 27.06
N PRO A 15 -34.33 7.21 27.00
CA PRO A 15 -33.78 6.36 25.95
C PRO A 15 -34.03 6.84 24.53
N ALA A 16 -35.26 7.32 24.26
CA ALA A 16 -35.59 7.90 22.94
C ALA A 16 -34.82 9.22 22.67
N GLY A 17 -34.53 9.97 23.72
CA GLY A 17 -33.72 11.20 23.67
C GLY A 17 -32.27 10.89 23.24
N VAL A 18 -31.69 9.82 23.79
CA VAL A 18 -30.32 9.35 23.41
C VAL A 18 -30.25 9.00 21.92
N VAL A 19 -31.21 8.21 21.43
CA VAL A 19 -31.25 7.85 19.99
C VAL A 19 -31.38 9.10 19.11
N ARG A 20 -32.29 10.02 19.48
CA ARG A 20 -32.48 11.29 18.75
C ARG A 20 -31.20 12.13 18.70
N ARG A 21 -30.48 12.24 19.83
CA ARG A 21 -29.19 12.93 19.91
C ARG A 21 -28.18 12.33 18.93
N TRP A 22 -27.98 11.01 18.97
CA TRP A 22 -27.00 10.35 18.12
C TRP A 22 -27.36 10.41 16.63
N LEU A 23 -28.64 10.27 16.27
CA LEU A 23 -29.09 10.47 14.89
C LEU A 23 -28.81 11.89 14.39
N LEU A 24 -28.94 12.91 15.29
CA LEU A 24 -28.58 14.28 14.94
C LEU A 24 -27.08 14.47 14.77
N GLU A 25 -26.27 13.88 15.65
CA GLU A 25 -24.79 13.91 15.56
C GLU A 25 -24.29 13.24 14.25
N LEU A 26 -24.83 12.09 13.87
CA LEU A 26 -24.53 11.42 12.61
C LEU A 26 -24.91 12.31 11.42
N LYS A 27 -26.08 12.95 11.45
CA LYS A 27 -26.52 13.88 10.40
C LYS A 27 -25.63 15.11 10.29
N LEU A 28 -25.12 15.63 11.40
CA LEU A 28 -24.18 16.75 11.42
C LEU A 28 -22.82 16.32 10.85
N ALA A 29 -22.36 15.11 11.16
CA ALA A 29 -21.15 14.53 10.54
C ALA A 29 -21.31 14.38 9.03
N ASP A 30 -22.44 13.85 8.56
CA ASP A 30 -22.74 13.74 7.12
C ASP A 30 -22.75 15.11 6.43
N LYS A 31 -23.35 16.12 7.06
CA LYS A 31 -23.38 17.48 6.51
C LYS A 31 -21.97 18.08 6.42
N ARG A 32 -21.13 17.85 7.42
CA ARG A 32 -19.73 18.34 7.43
C ARG A 32 -18.90 17.68 6.32
N GLU A 33 -19.11 16.39 6.07
CA GLU A 33 -18.39 15.62 5.07
C GLU A 33 -19.08 15.58 3.69
N ALA A 34 -20.23 16.24 3.50
CA ALA A 34 -21.06 16.11 2.31
C ALA A 34 -20.31 16.43 1.00
N ASP A 35 -19.50 17.48 0.98
CA ASP A 35 -18.75 17.87 -0.21
C ASP A 35 -17.62 16.88 -0.52
N TRP A 36 -16.93 16.41 0.52
CA TRP A 36 -15.93 15.35 0.36
C TRP A 36 -16.55 14.06 -0.15
N ARG A 37 -17.69 13.62 0.40
CA ARG A 37 -18.37 12.39 -0.03
C ARG A 37 -18.78 12.44 -1.50
N LYS A 38 -19.26 13.58 -1.96
CA LYS A 38 -19.57 13.78 -3.40
C LYS A 38 -18.31 13.66 -4.28
N LYS A 39 -17.17 14.20 -3.82
CA LYS A 39 -15.89 14.10 -4.54
C LYS A 39 -15.35 12.67 -4.52
N ALA A 40 -15.43 12.01 -3.38
CA ALA A 40 -15.05 10.61 -3.20
C ALA A 40 -15.86 9.68 -4.13
N GLN A 41 -17.19 9.85 -4.17
CA GLN A 41 -18.06 9.09 -5.06
C GLN A 41 -17.70 9.31 -6.53
N LYS A 42 -17.42 10.55 -6.95
CA LYS A 42 -16.96 10.84 -8.32
C LYS A 42 -15.62 10.18 -8.64
N ALA A 43 -14.68 10.12 -7.69
CA ALA A 43 -13.43 9.40 -7.87
C ALA A 43 -13.66 7.90 -8.06
N TRP A 44 -14.53 7.28 -7.26
CA TRP A 44 -14.92 5.89 -7.41
C TRP A 44 -15.63 5.60 -8.74
N ASP A 45 -16.59 6.43 -9.15
CA ASP A 45 -17.32 6.26 -10.41
C ASP A 45 -16.35 6.39 -11.60
N ARG A 46 -15.41 7.33 -11.51
CA ARG A 46 -14.36 7.48 -12.51
C ARG A 46 -13.42 6.28 -12.57
N TYR A 47 -12.97 5.79 -11.42
CA TYR A 47 -12.12 4.60 -11.33
C TYR A 47 -12.79 3.38 -11.97
N ARG A 48 -14.07 3.15 -11.66
CA ARG A 48 -14.90 2.06 -12.19
C ARG A 48 -15.42 2.30 -13.61
N GLN A 49 -15.17 3.45 -14.18
CA GLN A 49 -15.68 3.89 -15.49
C GLN A 49 -17.22 3.83 -15.64
N LYS A 50 -17.98 4.01 -14.55
CA LYS A 50 -19.45 3.99 -14.61
C LYS A 50 -20.01 5.06 -15.56
N ASP A 51 -19.40 6.26 -15.60
CA ASP A 51 -19.76 7.38 -16.45
C ASP A 51 -18.85 7.52 -17.68
N ALA A 52 -18.23 6.43 -18.14
CA ALA A 52 -17.27 6.47 -19.22
C ALA A 52 -17.92 6.95 -20.51
N LYS A 53 -17.56 8.17 -20.92
CA LYS A 53 -17.84 8.62 -22.29
C LYS A 53 -17.06 7.74 -23.25
N LYS A 54 -17.66 7.43 -24.39
CA LYS A 54 -16.99 6.72 -25.47
C LYS A 54 -15.66 7.44 -25.76
N HIS A 55 -14.53 6.71 -25.72
CA HIS A 55 -13.17 7.25 -25.93
C HIS A 55 -12.58 8.09 -24.78
N SER A 56 -12.87 7.79 -23.52
CA SER A 56 -12.17 8.37 -22.37
C SER A 56 -10.86 7.62 -22.07
N PHE A 57 -9.88 8.32 -21.52
CA PHE A 57 -8.63 7.72 -21.02
C PHE A 57 -8.63 7.71 -19.50
N ASN A 58 -8.81 6.52 -18.90
CA ASN A 58 -8.89 6.41 -17.43
C ASN A 58 -7.50 6.50 -16.77
N ILE A 59 -6.94 7.70 -16.73
CA ILE A 59 -5.66 7.95 -16.07
C ILE A 59 -5.71 7.69 -14.56
N LEU A 60 -6.88 7.87 -13.93
CA LEU A 60 -7.06 7.62 -12.50
C LEU A 60 -6.83 6.14 -12.17
N TRP A 61 -7.44 5.24 -12.94
CA TRP A 61 -7.25 3.80 -12.77
C TRP A 61 -5.78 3.43 -12.94
N SER A 62 -5.13 3.92 -14.02
CA SER A 62 -3.72 3.65 -14.29
C SER A 62 -2.81 4.12 -13.17
N ASN A 63 -3.04 5.31 -12.63
CA ASN A 63 -2.26 5.86 -11.53
C ASN A 63 -2.49 5.09 -10.22
N THR A 64 -3.74 4.74 -9.91
CA THR A 64 -4.11 4.00 -8.69
C THR A 64 -3.48 2.61 -8.69
N GLU A 65 -3.58 1.87 -9.82
CA GLU A 65 -3.00 0.52 -9.94
C GLU A 65 -1.46 0.53 -9.98
N THR A 66 -0.84 1.65 -10.30
CA THR A 66 0.62 1.83 -10.17
C THR A 66 1.02 2.13 -8.74
N LEU A 67 0.27 2.98 -8.03
CA LEU A 67 0.59 3.40 -6.67
C LEU A 67 0.26 2.34 -5.63
N ARG A 68 -0.82 1.59 -5.80
CA ARG A 68 -1.30 0.59 -4.83
C ARG A 68 -0.20 -0.42 -4.45
N PRO A 69 0.41 -1.18 -5.37
CA PRO A 69 1.49 -2.11 -5.04
C PRO A 69 2.78 -1.40 -4.63
N ALA A 70 3.01 -0.17 -5.09
CA ALA A 70 4.18 0.60 -4.69
C ALA A 70 4.09 1.10 -3.23
N ILE A 71 2.88 1.23 -2.66
CA ILE A 71 2.66 1.66 -1.27
C ILE A 71 2.59 0.46 -0.33
N TYR A 72 1.93 -0.61 -0.75
CA TYR A 72 1.75 -1.82 0.03
C TYR A 72 1.74 -3.06 -0.88
N ASN A 73 2.69 -3.97 -0.69
CA ASN A 73 2.80 -5.19 -1.50
C ASN A 73 3.25 -6.43 -0.71
N SER A 74 3.55 -6.30 0.56
CA SER A 74 4.00 -7.42 1.39
C SER A 74 3.36 -7.40 2.76
N LEU A 75 3.08 -8.60 3.27
CA LEU A 75 2.63 -8.80 4.64
C LEU A 75 3.75 -8.37 5.59
N PRO A 76 3.49 -7.44 6.53
CA PRO A 76 4.49 -7.03 7.50
C PRO A 76 4.73 -8.13 8.54
N SER A 77 5.97 -8.33 8.94
CA SER A 77 6.30 -9.17 10.08
C SER A 77 6.22 -8.35 11.38
N PRO A 78 5.45 -8.79 12.39
CA PRO A 78 5.40 -8.10 13.67
C PRO A 78 6.69 -8.35 14.43
N ASP A 79 7.34 -7.26 14.84
CA ASP A 79 8.57 -7.31 15.67
C ASP A 79 8.25 -6.78 17.06
N VAL A 80 8.05 -7.70 18.00
CA VAL A 80 7.70 -7.36 19.38
C VAL A 80 8.97 -7.37 20.24
N ARG A 81 9.39 -6.19 20.67
CA ARG A 81 10.66 -6.00 21.40
C ARG A 81 10.43 -5.61 22.84
N ARG A 82 11.40 -5.97 23.69
CA ARG A 82 11.50 -5.40 25.03
C ARG A 82 11.90 -3.94 24.90
N ARG A 83 11.12 -3.04 25.45
CA ARG A 83 11.41 -1.59 25.43
C ARG A 83 12.72 -1.24 26.12
N TYR A 84 12.98 -1.86 27.24
CA TYR A 84 14.22 -1.72 28.01
C TYR A 84 14.96 -3.06 28.04
N LYS A 85 16.29 -3.03 27.96
CA LYS A 85 17.16 -4.19 27.83
C LYS A 85 17.44 -4.89 29.17
N ASP A 86 16.55 -4.83 30.14
CA ASP A 86 16.71 -5.52 31.39
C ASP A 86 16.64 -7.04 31.18
N ALA A 87 17.33 -7.76 32.02
CA ALA A 87 17.37 -9.22 32.01
C ALA A 87 16.08 -9.85 32.58
N ASP A 88 14.93 -9.17 32.45
CA ASP A 88 13.64 -9.64 32.94
C ASP A 88 13.13 -10.82 32.10
N PRO A 89 13.11 -12.05 32.65
CA PRO A 89 12.64 -13.22 31.93
C PRO A 89 11.13 -13.17 31.62
N ILE A 90 10.32 -12.46 32.42
CA ILE A 90 8.89 -12.31 32.22
C ILE A 90 8.65 -11.41 31.02
N GLY A 91 9.34 -10.27 30.93
CA GLY A 91 9.23 -9.37 29.77
C GLY A 91 9.66 -10.04 28.46
N LYS A 92 10.64 -10.96 28.51
CA LYS A 92 11.02 -11.76 27.35
C LYS A 92 9.92 -12.74 26.93
N ALA A 93 9.36 -13.47 27.88
CA ALA A 93 8.27 -14.41 27.61
C ALA A 93 7.03 -13.67 27.07
N CYS A 94 6.65 -12.52 27.64
CA CYS A 94 5.54 -11.68 27.16
C CYS A 94 5.76 -11.22 25.70
N SER A 95 6.96 -10.76 25.36
CA SER A 95 7.24 -10.33 23.99
C SER A 95 7.20 -11.49 22.99
N GLU A 96 7.69 -12.67 23.38
CA GLU A 96 7.64 -13.86 22.53
C GLU A 96 6.20 -14.38 22.31
N VAL A 97 5.39 -14.43 23.40
CA VAL A 97 3.97 -14.79 23.31
C VAL A 97 3.22 -13.83 22.38
N LEU A 98 3.36 -12.51 22.56
CA LEU A 98 2.69 -11.54 21.71
C LEU A 98 3.16 -11.61 20.26
N ALA A 99 4.47 -11.75 20.01
CA ALA A 99 5.00 -11.85 18.65
C ALA A 99 4.38 -13.02 17.90
N ARG A 100 4.40 -14.22 18.49
CA ARG A 100 3.82 -15.42 17.86
C ARG A 100 2.30 -15.34 17.72
N SER A 101 1.60 -14.76 18.69
CA SER A 101 0.14 -14.58 18.61
C SER A 101 -0.26 -13.61 17.50
N LEU A 102 0.48 -12.50 17.33
CA LEU A 102 0.27 -11.55 16.24
C LEU A 102 0.59 -12.19 14.88
N GLU A 103 1.71 -12.90 14.75
CA GLU A 103 2.08 -13.62 13.54
C GLU A 103 1.02 -14.65 13.14
N TYR A 104 0.57 -15.45 14.07
CA TYR A 104 -0.54 -16.41 13.86
C TYR A 104 -1.82 -15.69 13.41
N GLY A 105 -2.17 -14.57 14.04
CA GLY A 105 -3.33 -13.78 13.68
C GLY A 105 -3.25 -13.23 12.25
N LEU A 106 -2.08 -12.77 11.80
CA LEU A 106 -1.86 -12.29 10.44
C LEU A 106 -1.99 -13.42 9.39
N ASP A 107 -1.51 -14.62 9.72
CA ASP A 107 -1.52 -15.75 8.80
C ASP A 107 -2.90 -16.41 8.68
N THR A 108 -3.70 -16.38 9.77
CA THR A 108 -5.00 -17.05 9.82
C THR A 108 -6.19 -16.18 9.44
N THR A 109 -5.98 -14.85 9.32
CA THR A 109 -7.01 -13.90 8.90
C THR A 109 -6.70 -13.31 7.54
N ASP A 110 -7.73 -12.77 6.86
CA ASP A 110 -7.57 -12.11 5.56
C ASP A 110 -6.93 -10.70 5.65
N PHE A 111 -5.96 -10.54 6.55
CA PHE A 111 -5.32 -9.25 6.84
C PHE A 111 -4.81 -8.54 5.58
N ASP A 112 -4.10 -9.27 4.71
CA ASP A 112 -3.52 -8.71 3.48
C ASP A 112 -4.59 -8.13 2.55
N ALA A 113 -5.71 -8.83 2.38
CA ALA A 113 -6.83 -8.36 1.58
C ALA A 113 -7.46 -7.10 2.20
N GLN A 114 -7.70 -7.10 3.52
CA GLN A 114 -8.29 -5.98 4.25
C GLN A 114 -7.43 -4.72 4.18
N ILE A 115 -6.11 -4.84 4.28
CA ILE A 115 -5.20 -3.70 4.15
C ILE A 115 -5.13 -3.21 2.70
N LYS A 116 -5.16 -4.08 1.71
CA LYS A 116 -5.23 -3.69 0.29
C LYS A 116 -6.48 -2.87 -0.02
N GLU A 117 -7.63 -3.23 0.54
CA GLU A 117 -8.86 -2.43 0.43
C GLU A 117 -8.74 -1.09 1.17
N THR A 118 -8.15 -1.09 2.36
CA THR A 118 -7.89 0.15 3.13
C THR A 118 -6.96 1.12 2.38
N VAL A 119 -5.94 0.59 1.69
CA VAL A 119 -5.04 1.39 0.84
C VAL A 119 -5.76 1.89 -0.40
N LEU A 120 -6.71 1.15 -0.96
CA LEU A 120 -7.53 1.61 -2.07
C LEU A 120 -8.41 2.80 -1.65
N ASP A 121 -9.01 2.74 -0.44
CA ASP A 121 -9.75 3.85 0.15
C ASP A 121 -8.86 5.05 0.51
N LEU A 122 -7.59 4.83 0.84
CA LEU A 122 -6.60 5.91 0.95
C LEU A 122 -6.40 6.63 -0.40
N LEU A 123 -6.29 5.90 -1.50
CA LEU A 123 -5.95 6.44 -2.82
C LEU A 123 -7.13 7.12 -3.52
N LEU A 124 -8.36 6.61 -3.36
CA LEU A 124 -9.54 7.10 -4.06
C LEU A 124 -10.32 8.14 -3.25
N PRO A 125 -11.01 7.81 -2.14
CA PRO A 125 -11.68 8.82 -1.31
C PRO A 125 -10.71 9.67 -0.49
N GLY A 126 -9.48 9.19 -0.28
CA GLY A 126 -8.45 9.90 0.47
C GLY A 126 -8.43 9.59 1.97
N ARG A 127 -9.28 8.68 2.46
CA ARG A 127 -9.32 8.19 3.84
C ARG A 127 -9.51 6.69 3.86
N GLY A 128 -8.54 5.95 4.41
CA GLY A 128 -8.63 4.52 4.66
C GLY A 128 -8.85 4.24 6.15
N VAL A 129 -9.76 3.33 6.46
CA VAL A 129 -10.10 2.91 7.83
C VAL A 129 -10.14 1.40 7.90
N ALA A 130 -9.53 0.82 8.93
CA ALA A 130 -9.69 -0.56 9.34
C ALA A 130 -9.84 -0.60 10.86
N ARG A 131 -10.49 -1.62 11.38
CA ARG A 131 -10.70 -1.81 12.80
C ARG A 131 -10.28 -3.20 13.24
N VAL A 132 -9.93 -3.32 14.51
CA VAL A 132 -9.66 -4.61 15.15
C VAL A 132 -10.91 -5.05 15.89
N ARG A 133 -11.29 -6.32 15.71
CA ARG A 133 -12.42 -6.92 16.45
C ARG A 133 -11.93 -8.03 17.35
N TYR A 134 -12.67 -8.30 18.40
CA TYR A 134 -12.54 -9.51 19.20
C TYR A 134 -13.71 -10.42 18.85
N VAL A 135 -13.40 -11.64 18.42
CA VAL A 135 -14.40 -12.64 18.00
C VAL A 135 -14.14 -13.95 18.75
N PRO A 136 -14.88 -14.19 19.84
CA PRO A 136 -14.86 -15.48 20.52
C PRO A 136 -15.73 -16.49 19.77
N SER A 137 -15.26 -17.72 19.60
CA SER A 137 -16.03 -18.87 19.14
C SER A 137 -16.49 -19.66 20.34
N LEU A 138 -17.79 -19.78 20.53
CA LEU A 138 -18.40 -20.49 21.63
C LEU A 138 -18.91 -21.86 21.15
N ARG A 139 -18.65 -22.92 21.93
CA ARG A 139 -19.17 -24.26 21.71
C ARG A 139 -20.28 -24.52 22.71
N GLN A 140 -21.42 -24.98 22.24
CA GLN A 140 -22.47 -25.49 23.12
C GLN A 140 -22.09 -26.86 23.65
N VAL A 141 -21.85 -26.96 24.94
CA VAL A 141 -21.62 -28.23 25.62
C VAL A 141 -22.94 -28.65 26.23
N GLY A 142 -23.61 -29.59 25.58
CA GLY A 142 -24.78 -30.22 26.16
C GLY A 142 -24.35 -30.97 27.42
N VAL A 143 -24.85 -30.56 28.58
CA VAL A 143 -24.64 -31.29 29.85
C VAL A 143 -25.42 -32.58 29.78
N SER A 144 -24.80 -33.64 29.26
CA SER A 144 -25.29 -35.02 29.51
C SER A 144 -25.00 -35.33 30.96
N ALA A 145 -26.03 -35.26 31.82
CA ALA A 145 -25.96 -35.68 33.19
C ALA A 145 -25.83 -37.21 33.25
N GLU A 146 -24.64 -37.77 33.01
CA GLU A 146 -24.27 -39.11 33.47
C GLU A 146 -23.64 -38.98 34.85
N THR A 147 -24.49 -38.78 35.85
CA THR A 147 -24.13 -39.05 37.24
C THR A 147 -24.22 -40.55 37.48
N HIS A 148 -23.08 -41.24 37.50
CA HIS A 148 -22.98 -42.51 38.17
C HIS A 148 -23.17 -42.28 39.68
N ALA A 149 -24.41 -42.44 40.12
CA ALA A 149 -24.72 -42.58 41.55
C ALA A 149 -24.81 -44.07 41.87
N GLU A 150 -23.71 -44.64 42.35
CA GLU A 150 -23.79 -45.77 43.21
C GLU A 150 -24.10 -45.34 44.66
N GLY A 151 -25.30 -45.63 45.13
CA GLY A 151 -25.65 -45.76 46.53
C GLY A 151 -26.00 -44.48 47.28
N ALA A 152 -27.31 -44.16 47.34
CA ALA A 152 -28.01 -43.77 48.56
C ALA A 152 -29.51 -43.46 48.30
N GLU A 153 -30.33 -43.89 49.18
CA GLU A 153 -31.77 -43.96 49.27
C GLU A 153 -32.60 -42.74 48.90
N GLN A 154 -33.82 -43.02 48.45
CA GLN A 154 -34.94 -42.19 48.07
C GLN A 154 -35.22 -40.98 48.98
N HIS A 155 -35.26 -39.79 48.43
CA HIS A 155 -36.19 -38.73 48.83
C HIS A 155 -36.69 -37.99 47.59
N GLU A 156 -38.00 -38.14 47.34
CA GLU A 156 -38.74 -37.34 46.38
C GLU A 156 -38.72 -35.87 46.81
N ALA A 157 -38.14 -35.00 45.98
CA ALA A 157 -38.48 -33.61 45.93
C ALA A 157 -38.28 -33.15 44.48
N GLY A 158 -39.37 -32.74 43.83
CA GLY A 158 -39.38 -32.20 42.47
C GLY A 158 -38.48 -31.00 42.36
N GLY A 159 -37.40 -31.17 41.62
CA GLY A 159 -36.53 -30.11 41.13
C GLY A 159 -36.59 -30.16 39.63
N GLU A 160 -37.16 -29.14 39.03
CA GLU A 160 -37.02 -28.85 37.60
C GLU A 160 -35.53 -28.87 37.26
N ALA A 161 -35.13 -29.79 36.38
CA ALA A 161 -33.81 -29.77 35.79
C ALA A 161 -33.69 -28.47 34.96
N LEU A 162 -32.91 -27.54 35.46
CA LEU A 162 -32.47 -26.40 34.66
C LEU A 162 -31.57 -26.98 33.55
N GLU A 163 -32.15 -27.15 32.36
CA GLU A 163 -31.39 -27.29 31.12
C GLU A 163 -30.63 -25.99 30.92
N GLY A 164 -29.45 -25.87 31.46
CA GLY A 164 -28.53 -24.80 31.20
C GLY A 164 -27.54 -25.26 30.11
N ASP A 165 -27.75 -24.87 28.86
CA ASP A 165 -26.71 -24.93 27.86
C ASP A 165 -25.54 -24.07 28.37
N SER A 166 -24.47 -24.74 28.80
CA SER A 166 -23.22 -24.02 29.13
C SER A 166 -22.44 -23.77 27.84
N GLU A 167 -22.30 -22.52 27.49
CA GLU A 167 -21.40 -22.10 26.40
C GLU A 167 -19.96 -22.15 26.92
N GLU A 168 -19.11 -22.96 26.30
CA GLU A 168 -17.68 -23.03 26.59
C GLU A 168 -16.89 -22.34 25.47
N LEU A 169 -15.92 -21.52 25.84
CA LEU A 169 -15.07 -20.81 24.88
C LEU A 169 -14.15 -21.84 24.18
N GLU A 170 -14.31 -22.00 22.86
CA GLU A 170 -13.53 -22.93 22.06
C GLU A 170 -12.30 -22.26 21.45
N TRP A 171 -12.45 -21.04 20.93
CA TRP A 171 -11.40 -20.32 20.25
C TRP A 171 -11.60 -18.81 20.30
N GLU A 172 -10.51 -18.06 20.15
CA GLU A 172 -10.52 -16.59 20.15
C GLU A 172 -9.72 -16.06 18.97
N GLN A 173 -10.25 -15.01 18.34
CA GLN A 173 -9.59 -14.34 17.20
C GLN A 173 -9.70 -12.83 17.32
N THR A 174 -8.72 -12.14 16.73
CA THR A 174 -8.71 -10.70 16.62
C THR A 174 -8.52 -10.28 15.16
N PRO A 175 -9.52 -10.50 14.29
CA PRO A 175 -9.42 -10.10 12.89
C PRO A 175 -9.35 -8.57 12.75
N ILE A 176 -8.59 -8.13 11.75
CA ILE A 176 -8.56 -6.75 11.29
C ILE A 176 -9.46 -6.66 10.07
N GLU A 177 -10.46 -5.79 10.12
CA GLU A 177 -11.47 -5.63 9.08
C GLU A 177 -11.38 -4.24 8.46
N HIS A 178 -11.41 -4.17 7.14
CA HIS A 178 -11.58 -2.93 6.40
C HIS A 178 -12.96 -2.33 6.68
N VAL A 179 -13.02 -1.05 6.92
CA VAL A 179 -14.26 -0.29 7.04
C VAL A 179 -14.40 0.58 5.80
N GLN A 180 -15.40 0.28 4.98
CA GLN A 180 -15.65 1.03 3.76
C GLN A 180 -15.77 2.53 4.07
N TRP A 181 -15.19 3.37 3.23
CA TRP A 181 -15.11 4.83 3.47
C TRP A 181 -16.47 5.50 3.73
N ASP A 182 -17.56 4.93 3.19
CA ASP A 182 -18.93 5.43 3.40
C ASP A 182 -19.60 4.89 4.67
N ASP A 183 -19.03 3.89 5.32
CA ASP A 183 -19.55 3.26 6.52
C ASP A 183 -18.93 3.80 7.82
N PHE A 184 -18.00 4.74 7.70
CA PHE A 184 -17.34 5.37 8.84
C PHE A 184 -17.79 6.82 9.03
N ARG A 185 -18.09 7.18 10.29
CA ARG A 185 -18.41 8.55 10.72
C ARG A 185 -17.59 8.91 11.95
N MET A 186 -17.36 10.20 12.15
CA MET A 186 -16.68 10.69 13.36
C MET A 186 -17.21 12.05 13.80
N GLY A 187 -17.05 12.36 15.07
CA GLY A 187 -17.36 13.64 15.66
C GLY A 187 -16.50 14.79 15.11
N ALA A 188 -16.84 16.01 15.48
CA ALA A 188 -16.06 17.17 15.09
C ALA A 188 -14.75 17.23 15.89
N GLY A 189 -13.63 17.49 15.20
CA GLY A 189 -12.30 17.70 15.77
C GLY A 189 -11.38 18.24 14.70
N LYS A 190 -10.41 19.05 15.06
CA LYS A 190 -9.32 19.47 14.16
C LYS A 190 -8.28 18.37 14.04
N GLU A 191 -7.98 17.72 15.14
CA GLU A 191 -7.05 16.61 15.25
C GLU A 191 -7.76 15.34 15.73
N TRP A 192 -7.16 14.18 15.46
CA TRP A 192 -7.72 12.89 15.87
C TRP A 192 -7.91 12.75 17.39
N CYS A 193 -7.03 13.35 18.18
CA CYS A 193 -7.13 13.32 19.63
C CYS A 193 -8.35 14.07 20.19
N GLU A 194 -8.86 15.07 19.45
CA GLU A 194 -10.02 15.88 19.83
C GLU A 194 -11.35 15.24 19.43
N VAL A 195 -11.34 14.20 18.58
CA VAL A 195 -12.56 13.53 18.13
C VAL A 195 -13.26 12.91 19.34
N PRO A 196 -14.52 13.28 19.64
CA PRO A 196 -15.23 12.78 20.81
C PRO A 196 -15.89 11.42 20.59
N TRP A 197 -16.26 11.09 19.36
CA TRP A 197 -16.89 9.82 19.01
C TRP A 197 -16.59 9.40 17.58
N ILE A 198 -16.63 8.09 17.36
CA ILE A 198 -16.58 7.46 16.03
C ILE A 198 -17.75 6.49 15.88
N ALA A 199 -18.18 6.25 14.66
CA ALA A 199 -19.28 5.33 14.38
C ALA A 199 -19.02 4.48 13.13
N PHE A 200 -19.45 3.23 13.22
CA PHE A 200 -19.42 2.25 12.13
C PHE A 200 -20.84 1.88 11.74
N ARG A 201 -21.13 1.89 10.45
CA ARG A 201 -22.43 1.49 9.91
C ARG A 201 -22.42 0.00 9.59
N HIS A 202 -23.45 -0.69 10.04
CA HIS A 202 -23.72 -2.09 9.74
C HIS A 202 -25.05 -2.22 9.04
N ARG A 203 -25.13 -3.09 8.06
CA ARG A 203 -26.37 -3.52 7.45
C ARG A 203 -26.64 -4.93 7.88
N MET A 204 -27.72 -5.11 8.61
CA MET A 204 -28.03 -6.36 9.29
C MET A 204 -29.36 -6.93 8.78
N THR A 205 -29.36 -8.24 8.53
CA THR A 205 -30.56 -9.01 8.24
C THR A 205 -31.40 -9.20 9.50
N ARG A 206 -32.62 -9.69 9.36
CA ARG A 206 -33.49 -9.98 10.50
C ARG A 206 -32.87 -11.00 11.47
N GLU A 207 -32.25 -12.03 10.96
CA GLU A 207 -31.62 -13.10 11.75
C GLU A 207 -30.45 -12.55 12.58
N GLU A 208 -29.59 -11.74 11.94
CA GLU A 208 -28.46 -11.09 12.62
C GLU A 208 -28.92 -10.09 13.69
N LEU A 209 -30.03 -9.37 13.44
CA LEU A 209 -30.60 -8.44 14.42
C LEU A 209 -31.11 -9.17 15.66
N ILE A 210 -31.83 -10.28 15.48
CA ILE A 210 -32.37 -11.09 16.59
C ILE A 210 -31.21 -11.71 17.38
N ALA A 211 -30.20 -12.23 16.69
CA ALA A 211 -29.04 -12.81 17.34
C ALA A 211 -28.25 -11.80 18.17
N LYS A 212 -28.07 -10.58 17.65
CA LYS A 212 -27.27 -9.54 18.32
C LYS A 212 -28.05 -8.71 19.33
N PHE A 213 -29.36 -8.48 19.07
CA PHE A 213 -30.24 -7.64 19.88
C PHE A 213 -31.53 -8.39 20.26
N PRO A 214 -31.49 -9.34 21.19
CA PRO A 214 -32.65 -10.16 21.52
C PRO A 214 -33.88 -9.35 21.96
N GLU A 215 -33.68 -8.19 22.62
CA GLU A 215 -34.78 -7.37 23.15
C GLU A 215 -35.53 -6.56 22.06
N CYS A 216 -34.86 -6.14 21.01
CA CYS A 216 -35.45 -5.23 20.01
C CYS A 216 -35.29 -5.71 18.55
N GLY A 217 -34.54 -6.79 18.32
CA GLY A 217 -34.21 -7.25 16.95
C GLY A 217 -35.43 -7.60 16.09
N GLU A 218 -36.51 -8.08 16.69
CA GLU A 218 -37.78 -8.35 15.97
C GLU A 218 -38.54 -7.09 15.56
N VAL A 219 -38.41 -6.00 16.33
CA VAL A 219 -39.19 -4.77 16.16
C VAL A 219 -38.50 -3.78 15.23
N ILE A 220 -37.18 -3.90 15.03
CA ILE A 220 -36.42 -2.99 14.17
C ILE A 220 -36.91 -3.11 12.71
N PRO A 221 -37.35 -2.00 12.07
CA PRO A 221 -37.80 -2.05 10.68
C PRO A 221 -36.62 -2.28 9.72
N LEU A 222 -36.84 -3.09 8.70
CA LEU A 222 -35.91 -3.31 7.58
C LEU A 222 -36.23 -2.29 6.49
N ASP A 223 -35.53 -1.18 6.44
CA ASP A 223 -35.82 -0.04 5.57
C ASP A 223 -34.71 0.27 4.57
N SER A 224 -33.61 -0.48 4.59
CA SER A 224 -32.45 -0.26 3.74
C SER A 224 -32.27 -1.38 2.73
N THR A 225 -31.92 -1.02 1.52
CA THR A 225 -31.49 -1.95 0.45
C THR A 225 -30.38 -1.27 -0.34
N ASP A 226 -29.24 -1.97 -0.52
CA ASP A 226 -28.10 -1.42 -1.24
C ASP A 226 -28.06 -1.77 -2.71
N ASP A 227 -28.64 -2.91 -3.06
CA ASP A 227 -28.61 -3.41 -4.42
C ASP A 227 -29.51 -2.57 -5.33
N SER A 228 -28.89 -1.98 -6.35
CA SER A 228 -29.58 -1.16 -7.36
C SER A 228 -30.57 -1.99 -8.18
N ASP A 229 -30.27 -3.27 -8.38
CA ASP A 229 -31.11 -4.15 -9.18
C ASP A 229 -32.34 -4.57 -8.39
N VAL A 230 -32.18 -4.81 -7.08
CA VAL A 230 -33.29 -5.03 -6.15
C VAL A 230 -34.16 -3.79 -6.00
N LYS A 231 -33.55 -2.58 -5.96
CA LYS A 231 -34.31 -1.30 -5.96
C LYS A 231 -35.11 -1.09 -7.24
N ALA A 232 -34.62 -1.61 -8.36
CA ALA A 232 -35.28 -1.49 -9.67
C ALA A 232 -36.38 -2.55 -9.87
N GLU A 233 -36.45 -3.59 -9.03
CA GLU A 233 -37.45 -4.64 -9.09
C GLU A 233 -38.86 -4.07 -8.78
N GLN A 234 -39.84 -4.45 -9.56
CA GLN A 234 -41.23 -3.96 -9.39
C GLN A 234 -42.02 -4.77 -8.37
N ASP A 235 -41.57 -5.99 -8.05
CA ASP A 235 -42.21 -6.84 -7.05
C ASP A 235 -41.78 -6.46 -5.64
N SER A 236 -42.70 -5.91 -4.87
CA SER A 236 -42.48 -5.51 -3.49
C SER A 236 -42.07 -6.67 -2.57
N THR A 237 -42.56 -7.89 -2.88
CA THR A 237 -42.24 -9.09 -2.09
C THR A 237 -40.77 -9.45 -2.24
N VAL A 238 -40.23 -9.38 -3.46
CA VAL A 238 -38.80 -9.62 -3.72
C VAL A 238 -37.95 -8.54 -3.06
N GLN A 239 -38.36 -7.26 -3.15
CA GLN A 239 -37.65 -6.18 -2.45
C GLN A 239 -37.59 -6.41 -0.94
N ASP A 240 -38.71 -6.85 -0.34
CA ASP A 240 -38.80 -7.07 1.11
C ASP A 240 -37.89 -8.20 1.60
N MET A 241 -37.64 -9.21 0.79
CA MET A 241 -36.70 -10.31 1.11
C MET A 241 -35.24 -9.87 1.26
N PHE A 242 -34.84 -8.80 0.57
CA PHE A 242 -33.46 -8.29 0.55
C PHE A 242 -33.29 -7.01 1.37
N LYS A 243 -34.31 -6.61 2.11
CA LYS A 243 -34.22 -5.45 3.01
C LYS A 243 -33.35 -5.78 4.24
N THR A 244 -32.51 -4.83 4.60
CA THR A 244 -31.69 -4.84 5.79
C THR A 244 -32.02 -3.64 6.67
N ALA A 245 -31.65 -3.71 7.94
CA ALA A 245 -31.68 -2.55 8.81
C ALA A 245 -30.32 -1.89 8.88
N GLU A 246 -30.30 -0.57 8.84
CA GLU A 246 -29.11 0.23 9.08
C GLU A 246 -28.92 0.42 10.59
N VAL A 247 -27.83 -0.16 11.11
CA VAL A 247 -27.44 -0.07 12.52
C VAL A 247 -26.10 0.66 12.64
N TRP A 248 -26.04 1.62 13.53
CA TRP A 248 -24.82 2.35 13.84
C TRP A 248 -24.24 1.87 15.17
N GLU A 249 -23.00 1.46 15.15
CA GLU A 249 -22.15 1.15 16.30
C GLU A 249 -21.36 2.43 16.65
N ILE A 250 -21.71 3.10 17.73
CA ILE A 250 -21.15 4.40 18.11
C ILE A 250 -20.25 4.23 19.33
N TRP A 251 -19.01 4.56 19.19
CA TRP A 251 -18.01 4.59 20.24
C TRP A 251 -17.92 6.00 20.80
N ASN A 252 -18.36 6.21 22.02
CA ASN A 252 -18.31 7.52 22.70
C ASN A 252 -17.14 7.56 23.68
N LYS A 253 -16.13 8.39 23.38
CA LYS A 253 -14.91 8.49 24.16
C LYS A 253 -15.15 9.10 25.55
N ASP A 254 -16.07 10.07 25.63
CA ASP A 254 -16.29 10.81 26.85
C ASP A 254 -16.89 9.95 27.97
N THR A 255 -17.83 9.06 27.63
CA THR A 255 -18.46 8.11 28.55
C THR A 255 -17.78 6.75 28.55
N ARG A 256 -16.88 6.45 27.60
CA ARG A 256 -16.30 5.13 27.35
C ARG A 256 -17.36 4.04 27.16
N GLU A 257 -18.38 4.34 26.35
CA GLU A 257 -19.48 3.44 26.05
C GLU A 257 -19.61 3.21 24.56
N VAL A 258 -20.05 2.02 24.19
CA VAL A 258 -20.43 1.67 22.82
C VAL A 258 -21.93 1.53 22.74
N ILE A 259 -22.55 2.34 21.90
CA ILE A 259 -24.01 2.44 21.78
C ILE A 259 -24.41 1.98 20.38
N PHE A 260 -25.32 1.02 20.31
CA PHE A 260 -25.92 0.57 19.06
C PHE A 260 -27.30 1.19 18.88
N ILE A 261 -27.49 1.88 17.76
CA ILE A 261 -28.79 2.46 17.37
C ILE A 261 -29.17 2.04 15.97
N ALA A 262 -30.43 1.77 15.72
CA ALA A 262 -30.95 1.52 14.38
C ALA A 262 -31.66 2.79 13.86
N SER A 263 -31.40 3.17 12.60
CA SER A 263 -31.97 4.38 11.99
C SER A 263 -33.51 4.39 11.98
N GLY A 264 -34.10 3.20 11.82
CA GLY A 264 -35.56 3.02 11.80
C GLY A 264 -36.21 2.87 13.19
N TYR A 265 -35.45 2.58 14.25
CA TYR A 265 -35.95 2.35 15.61
C TYR A 265 -35.56 3.50 16.53
N LYS A 266 -36.56 4.25 17.06
CA LYS A 266 -36.34 5.52 17.76
C LYS A 266 -36.71 5.50 19.25
N GLU A 267 -37.16 4.37 19.77
CA GLU A 267 -37.67 4.26 21.12
C GLU A 267 -36.55 4.15 22.18
N ALA A 268 -35.52 3.38 21.87
CA ALA A 268 -34.36 3.17 22.73
C ALA A 268 -33.13 2.78 21.93
N PRO A 269 -31.90 2.92 22.48
CA PRO A 269 -30.72 2.25 21.93
C PRO A 269 -30.93 0.73 21.90
N CYS A 270 -30.47 0.05 20.83
CA CYS A 270 -30.60 -1.40 20.71
C CYS A 270 -29.74 -2.14 21.75
N LEU A 271 -28.57 -1.56 22.04
CA LEU A 271 -27.62 -2.11 23.01
C LEU A 271 -26.68 -1.00 23.47
N THR A 272 -26.30 -1.00 24.74
CA THR A 272 -25.24 -0.14 25.29
C THR A 272 -24.27 -0.99 26.08
N LEU A 273 -22.99 -0.94 25.73
CA LEU A 273 -21.93 -1.70 26.35
C LEU A 273 -20.89 -0.74 26.98
N PRO A 274 -20.55 -0.92 28.26
CA PRO A 274 -19.46 -0.20 28.87
C PRO A 274 -18.13 -0.77 28.36
N ASP A 275 -17.26 0.04 27.78
CA ASP A 275 -15.91 -0.27 27.29
C ASP A 275 -15.65 -1.76 26.97
N PRO A 276 -16.18 -2.29 25.87
CA PRO A 276 -16.19 -3.73 25.64
C PRO A 276 -14.80 -4.33 25.40
N LEU A 277 -13.80 -3.53 25.04
CA LEU A 277 -12.46 -4.00 24.74
C LEU A 277 -11.41 -3.59 25.79
N ASN A 278 -11.76 -2.66 26.70
CA ASN A 278 -10.86 -2.11 27.71
C ASN A 278 -9.53 -1.61 27.14
N LEU A 279 -9.58 -0.95 25.98
CA LEU A 279 -8.38 -0.44 25.30
C LEU A 279 -7.89 0.86 25.95
N GLN A 280 -6.57 1.04 26.03
CA GLN A 280 -5.95 2.26 26.54
C GLN A 280 -6.42 3.49 25.75
N GLY A 281 -6.45 3.41 24.42
CA GLY A 281 -6.94 4.45 23.52
C GLY A 281 -8.46 4.50 23.34
N PHE A 282 -9.19 3.53 23.88
CA PHE A 282 -10.64 3.29 23.70
C PHE A 282 -11.05 2.88 22.28
N TRP A 283 -10.47 3.46 21.22
CA TRP A 283 -10.86 3.21 19.84
C TRP A 283 -10.39 1.83 19.34
N PRO A 284 -11.25 1.04 18.63
CA PRO A 284 -10.85 -0.20 17.97
C PRO A 284 -10.11 0.05 16.65
N THR A 285 -9.85 1.30 16.32
CA THR A 285 -9.16 1.76 15.13
C THR A 285 -8.13 2.83 15.47
N PRO A 286 -6.95 2.84 14.86
CA PRO A 286 -6.00 3.93 15.00
C PRO A 286 -6.48 5.18 14.25
N ARG A 287 -5.67 6.27 14.29
CA ARG A 287 -5.90 7.44 13.45
C ARG A 287 -6.02 7.01 11.98
N PRO A 288 -7.12 7.32 11.28
CA PRO A 288 -7.32 6.92 9.89
C PRO A 288 -6.14 7.29 8.99
N LEU A 289 -5.97 6.56 7.91
CA LEU A 289 -5.04 6.92 6.84
C LEU A 289 -5.58 8.13 6.09
N TYR A 290 -4.71 9.13 5.87
CA TYR A 290 -5.03 10.30 5.05
C TYR A 290 -4.04 10.43 3.90
N ALA A 291 -4.55 10.55 2.67
CA ALA A 291 -3.73 10.78 1.48
C ALA A 291 -3.10 12.19 1.50
N ILE A 292 -3.89 13.16 1.92
CA ILE A 292 -3.49 14.56 2.12
C ILE A 292 -3.93 14.95 3.51
N GLU A 293 -2.98 15.36 4.34
CA GLU A 293 -3.24 15.89 5.67
C GLU A 293 -3.54 17.38 5.58
N ASP A 294 -4.60 17.81 6.26
CA ASP A 294 -4.93 19.21 6.49
C ASP A 294 -4.81 19.49 7.99
N SER A 295 -4.06 20.51 8.35
CA SER A 295 -3.90 20.92 9.76
C SER A 295 -5.14 21.61 10.34
N ALA A 296 -6.08 21.98 9.50
CA ALA A 296 -7.30 22.69 9.90
C ALA A 296 -8.53 21.78 10.03
N SER A 297 -8.47 20.57 9.47
CA SER A 297 -9.65 19.70 9.36
C SER A 297 -9.26 18.23 9.27
N THR A 298 -10.10 17.37 9.88
CA THR A 298 -10.03 15.91 9.72
C THR A 298 -10.80 15.41 8.49
N VAL A 299 -11.39 16.30 7.68
CA VAL A 299 -12.07 15.93 6.43
C VAL A 299 -11.03 15.70 5.36
N PRO A 300 -11.01 14.53 4.71
CA PRO A 300 -9.96 14.19 3.76
C PRO A 300 -10.12 14.90 2.41
N VAL A 301 -9.02 14.95 1.66
CA VAL A 301 -9.01 15.44 0.27
C VAL A 301 -8.63 14.28 -0.64
N PRO A 302 -9.50 13.88 -1.60
CA PRO A 302 -9.16 12.84 -2.57
C PRO A 302 -7.98 13.25 -3.44
N LEU A 303 -7.03 12.34 -3.69
CA LEU A 303 -5.88 12.63 -4.56
C LEU A 303 -6.30 13.03 -5.98
N TYR A 304 -7.41 12.46 -6.46
CA TYR A 304 -7.96 12.77 -7.79
C TYR A 304 -8.31 14.26 -7.96
N GLU A 305 -8.76 14.94 -6.90
CA GLU A 305 -9.12 16.37 -6.97
C GLU A 305 -7.93 17.27 -7.35
N LEU A 306 -6.69 16.84 -7.06
CA LEU A 306 -5.49 17.62 -7.40
C LEU A 306 -5.23 17.71 -8.91
N TYR A 307 -5.66 16.72 -9.68
CA TYR A 307 -5.40 16.66 -11.12
C TYR A 307 -6.65 16.37 -11.95
N ARG A 308 -7.84 16.52 -11.36
CA ARG A 308 -9.11 16.27 -12.04
C ARG A 308 -9.27 17.09 -13.32
N GLU A 309 -8.93 18.38 -13.28
CA GLU A 309 -9.05 19.27 -14.44
C GLU A 309 -8.15 18.83 -15.60
N GLN A 310 -6.94 18.38 -15.30
CA GLN A 310 -6.01 17.83 -16.28
C GLN A 310 -6.49 16.47 -16.83
N ALA A 311 -7.10 15.66 -15.99
CA ALA A 311 -7.71 14.40 -16.44
C ALA A 311 -8.92 14.67 -17.37
N ASP A 312 -9.75 15.66 -17.07
CA ASP A 312 -10.86 16.09 -17.93
C ASP A 312 -10.35 16.69 -19.25
N GLU A 313 -9.23 17.41 -19.25
CA GLU A 313 -8.57 17.89 -20.46
C GLU A 313 -8.04 16.72 -21.31
N LEU A 314 -7.38 15.76 -20.69
CA LEU A 314 -6.89 14.56 -21.35
C LEU A 314 -8.02 13.77 -22.04
N ASP A 315 -9.18 13.69 -21.41
CA ASP A 315 -10.37 13.07 -22.02
C ASP A 315 -10.88 13.86 -23.22
N ARG A 316 -10.95 15.20 -23.09
CA ARG A 316 -11.37 16.07 -24.21
C ARG A 316 -10.44 15.94 -25.41
N LEU A 317 -9.14 15.90 -25.18
CA LEU A 317 -8.13 15.70 -26.22
C LEU A 317 -8.27 14.32 -26.87
N THR A 318 -8.42 13.26 -26.06
CA THR A 318 -8.59 11.89 -26.55
C THR A 318 -9.86 11.78 -27.40
N TYR A 319 -10.98 12.35 -26.95
CA TYR A 319 -12.22 12.38 -27.71
C TYR A 319 -12.08 13.11 -29.06
N ARG A 320 -11.42 14.29 -29.06
CA ARG A 320 -11.16 15.06 -30.28
C ARG A 320 -10.27 14.32 -31.28
N ILE A 321 -9.20 13.67 -30.79
CA ILE A 321 -8.32 12.83 -31.60
C ILE A 321 -9.14 11.72 -32.28
N ASN A 322 -9.89 10.94 -31.50
CA ASN A 322 -10.67 9.82 -32.03
C ASN A 322 -11.72 10.29 -33.05
N LYS A 323 -12.40 11.42 -32.76
CA LYS A 323 -13.37 11.99 -33.69
C LYS A 323 -12.73 12.47 -34.99
N LEU A 324 -11.50 13.04 -34.94
CA LEU A 324 -10.76 13.41 -36.14
C LEU A 324 -10.31 12.17 -36.90
N VAL A 325 -9.80 11.14 -36.24
CA VAL A 325 -9.41 9.87 -36.83
C VAL A 325 -10.60 9.19 -37.53
N ASP A 326 -11.77 9.15 -36.89
CA ASP A 326 -12.99 8.62 -37.47
C ASP A 326 -13.47 9.44 -38.70
N GLY A 327 -13.16 10.73 -38.70
CA GLY A 327 -13.48 11.66 -39.80
C GLY A 327 -12.46 11.64 -40.95
N LEU A 328 -11.23 11.15 -40.71
CA LEU A 328 -10.15 11.03 -41.71
C LEU A 328 -10.38 9.87 -42.68
N LYS A 329 -11.59 9.74 -43.22
CA LYS A 329 -11.86 8.83 -44.32
C LYS A 329 -11.48 9.54 -45.62
N MET A 330 -10.70 8.86 -46.47
CA MET A 330 -10.43 9.37 -47.83
C MET A 330 -11.79 9.47 -48.55
N ARG A 331 -12.28 10.71 -48.68
CA ARG A 331 -13.48 11.04 -49.43
C ARG A 331 -13.11 12.02 -50.53
N GLY A 332 -13.60 11.73 -51.70
CA GLY A 332 -13.42 12.57 -52.87
C GLY A 332 -14.73 12.70 -53.62
N ILE A 333 -14.77 13.68 -54.50
CA ILE A 333 -15.82 13.84 -55.49
C ILE A 333 -15.14 13.59 -56.83
N TYR A 334 -15.75 12.72 -57.63
CA TYR A 334 -15.31 12.45 -58.98
C TYR A 334 -16.36 12.86 -60.01
N ASP A 335 -15.92 13.19 -61.20
CA ASP A 335 -16.83 13.52 -62.31
C ASP A 335 -17.56 12.24 -62.74
N SER A 336 -18.86 12.20 -62.48
CA SER A 336 -19.72 11.04 -62.79
C SER A 336 -19.93 10.80 -64.31
N THR A 337 -19.49 11.75 -65.13
CA THR A 337 -19.53 11.56 -66.60
C THR A 337 -18.41 10.62 -67.08
N ILE A 338 -17.43 10.33 -66.24
CA ILE A 338 -16.31 9.41 -66.53
C ILE A 338 -16.59 8.08 -65.81
N THR A 339 -17.18 7.15 -66.55
CA THR A 339 -17.62 5.84 -65.98
C THR A 339 -16.46 5.02 -65.45
N GLU A 340 -15.29 5.11 -66.06
CA GLU A 340 -14.05 4.41 -65.66
C GLU A 340 -13.57 4.81 -64.28
N LEU A 341 -13.77 6.06 -63.86
CA LEU A 341 -13.41 6.51 -62.50
C LEU A 341 -14.24 5.79 -61.42
N SER A 342 -15.48 5.42 -61.69
CA SER A 342 -16.30 4.62 -60.79
C SER A 342 -15.76 3.22 -60.61
N GLU A 343 -15.19 2.64 -61.66
CA GLU A 343 -14.59 1.29 -61.61
C GLU A 343 -13.24 1.31 -60.87
N VAL A 344 -12.42 2.33 -61.08
CA VAL A 344 -11.15 2.52 -60.31
C VAL A 344 -11.42 2.67 -58.80
N MET A 345 -12.50 3.33 -58.42
CA MET A 345 -12.85 3.51 -56.99
C MET A 345 -13.46 2.25 -56.35
N LYS A 346 -13.89 1.26 -57.15
CA LYS A 346 -14.43 -0.02 -56.68
C LYS A 346 -13.42 -1.17 -56.77
N GLY A 347 -12.35 -0.99 -57.55
CA GLY A 347 -11.30 -1.99 -57.75
C GLY A 347 -10.54 -2.28 -56.47
N GLN A 348 -9.90 -3.44 -56.39
CA GLN A 348 -9.00 -3.83 -55.32
C GLN A 348 -7.56 -3.33 -55.61
N ASP A 349 -6.70 -3.35 -54.60
CA ASP A 349 -5.28 -3.01 -54.76
C ASP A 349 -4.63 -3.83 -55.86
N ASN A 350 -3.97 -3.17 -56.83
CA ASN A 350 -3.32 -3.73 -58.03
C ASN A 350 -4.24 -4.13 -59.17
N ASP A 351 -5.50 -3.78 -59.18
CA ASP A 351 -6.38 -4.01 -60.34
C ASP A 351 -6.05 -3.03 -61.48
N LEU A 352 -5.84 -3.56 -62.67
CA LEU A 352 -5.66 -2.79 -63.91
C LEU A 352 -7.03 -2.66 -64.60
N ILE A 353 -7.55 -1.43 -64.59
CA ILE A 353 -8.86 -1.10 -65.17
C ILE A 353 -8.69 -0.59 -66.60
N ALA A 354 -9.35 -1.24 -67.56
CA ALA A 354 -9.27 -0.88 -68.97
C ALA A 354 -10.07 0.41 -69.21
N ALA A 355 -9.40 1.49 -69.61
CA ALA A 355 -10.01 2.75 -69.99
C ALA A 355 -10.12 2.87 -71.50
N THR A 356 -11.31 3.11 -72.04
CA THR A 356 -11.58 3.16 -73.49
C THR A 356 -11.19 4.47 -74.13
N ASN A 357 -11.00 5.59 -73.39
CA ASN A 357 -10.71 6.94 -73.91
C ASN A 357 -9.61 7.68 -73.13
N VAL A 358 -8.48 7.02 -72.91
CA VAL A 358 -7.36 7.59 -72.14
C VAL A 358 -6.82 8.91 -72.77
N THR A 359 -6.81 8.98 -74.11
CA THR A 359 -6.35 10.18 -74.85
C THR A 359 -7.25 11.39 -74.61
N ALA A 360 -8.57 11.21 -74.62
CA ALA A 360 -9.50 12.30 -74.33
C ALA A 360 -9.51 12.75 -72.86
N LEU A 361 -9.13 11.85 -71.96
CA LEU A 361 -8.96 12.13 -70.52
C LEU A 361 -7.69 12.95 -70.25
N ILE A 362 -6.62 12.70 -71.01
CA ILE A 362 -5.35 13.46 -70.91
C ILE A 362 -5.50 14.83 -71.56
N GLU A 363 -6.19 14.96 -72.72
CA GLU A 363 -6.41 16.22 -73.40
C GLU A 363 -7.36 17.18 -72.68
N ARG A 364 -8.26 16.68 -71.83
CA ARG A 364 -9.20 17.51 -71.03
C ARG A 364 -8.63 18.00 -69.69
N SER A 365 -7.37 18.15 -69.51
CA SER A 365 -6.69 18.69 -68.29
C SER A 365 -6.25 17.69 -67.23
N GLY A 366 -6.11 16.43 -67.57
CA GLY A 366 -5.56 15.38 -66.65
C GLY A 366 -6.58 14.83 -65.66
N LEU A 367 -6.36 13.59 -65.29
CA LEU A 367 -7.14 12.87 -64.26
C LEU A 367 -7.21 13.61 -62.91
N GLU A 368 -6.24 14.41 -62.58
CA GLU A 368 -6.14 15.17 -61.33
C GLU A 368 -7.25 16.21 -61.14
N LYS A 369 -7.80 16.78 -62.22
CA LYS A 369 -8.92 17.73 -62.16
C LYS A 369 -10.30 17.08 -62.15
N ALA A 370 -10.37 15.82 -62.53
CA ALA A 370 -11.61 15.06 -62.51
C ALA A 370 -11.93 14.42 -61.17
N ILE A 371 -10.94 14.35 -60.27
CA ILE A 371 -11.07 13.83 -58.89
C ILE A 371 -10.59 14.91 -57.93
N TRP A 372 -11.49 15.29 -57.02
CA TRP A 372 -11.12 16.15 -55.91
C TRP A 372 -11.14 15.34 -54.65
N PHE A 373 -10.00 15.25 -53.96
CA PHE A 373 -9.89 14.63 -52.62
C PHE A 373 -9.98 15.71 -51.55
N MET A 374 -10.68 15.38 -50.47
CA MET A 374 -10.70 16.24 -49.30
C MET A 374 -9.26 16.41 -48.76
N PRO A 375 -8.82 17.67 -48.49
CA PRO A 375 -7.44 17.94 -48.07
C PRO A 375 -7.21 17.38 -46.68
N ILE A 376 -6.67 16.16 -46.61
CA ILE A 376 -6.40 15.41 -45.35
C ILE A 376 -5.18 15.98 -44.64
N GLU A 377 -4.25 16.63 -45.34
CA GLU A 377 -2.99 17.12 -44.78
C GLU A 377 -3.17 18.12 -43.61
N GLN A 378 -4.12 19.04 -43.74
CA GLN A 378 -4.43 19.98 -42.65
C GLN A 378 -4.95 19.27 -41.39
N ALA A 379 -5.81 18.28 -41.57
CA ALA A 379 -6.32 17.50 -40.46
C ALA A 379 -5.23 16.62 -39.81
N ALA A 380 -4.30 16.07 -40.61
CA ALA A 380 -3.14 15.35 -40.12
C ALA A 380 -2.19 16.22 -39.27
N LYS A 381 -1.93 17.45 -39.68
CA LYS A 381 -1.15 18.41 -38.89
C LYS A 381 -1.84 18.74 -37.56
N VAL A 382 -3.14 18.98 -37.56
CA VAL A 382 -3.90 19.23 -36.34
C VAL A 382 -3.89 17.98 -35.43
N LEU A 383 -4.00 16.79 -36.00
CA LEU A 383 -3.93 15.52 -35.25
C LEU A 383 -2.56 15.35 -34.55
N GLN A 384 -1.48 15.67 -35.25
CA GLN A 384 -0.12 15.62 -34.65
C GLN A 384 0.00 16.58 -33.47
N VAL A 385 -0.50 17.81 -33.56
CA VAL A 385 -0.52 18.77 -32.46
C VAL A 385 -1.36 18.28 -31.29
N LEU A 386 -2.53 17.68 -31.55
CA LEU A 386 -3.38 17.11 -30.50
C LEU A 386 -2.71 15.93 -29.77
N TYR A 387 -1.97 15.07 -30.46
CA TYR A 387 -1.19 14.00 -29.83
C TYR A 387 -0.10 14.58 -28.91
N GLN A 388 0.61 15.63 -29.36
CA GLN A 388 1.62 16.29 -28.53
C GLN A 388 0.99 16.94 -27.29
N GLN A 389 -0.15 17.64 -27.44
CA GLN A 389 -0.87 18.21 -26.30
C GLN A 389 -1.38 17.14 -25.33
N ARG A 390 -1.88 16.01 -25.84
CA ARG A 390 -2.30 14.89 -25.01
C ARG A 390 -1.15 14.33 -24.18
N GLU A 391 0.04 14.21 -24.78
CA GLU A 391 1.22 13.74 -24.07
C GLU A 391 1.70 14.75 -23.02
N ALA A 392 1.69 16.03 -23.35
CA ALA A 392 1.98 17.11 -22.41
C ALA A 392 1.01 17.11 -21.21
N ALA A 393 -0.29 16.94 -21.44
CA ALA A 393 -1.28 16.82 -20.36
C ALA A 393 -1.02 15.64 -19.42
N LYS A 394 -0.58 14.49 -19.95
CA LYS A 394 -0.17 13.36 -19.12
C LYS A 394 1.06 13.68 -18.28
N GLN A 395 2.06 14.35 -18.85
CA GLN A 395 3.27 14.73 -18.09
C GLN A 395 2.92 15.64 -16.91
N VAL A 396 2.03 16.61 -17.10
CA VAL A 396 1.55 17.48 -16.01
C VAL A 396 0.87 16.65 -14.91
N ILE A 397 0.04 15.64 -15.26
CA ILE A 397 -0.59 14.76 -14.27
C ILE A 397 0.48 14.00 -13.50
N TYR A 398 1.55 13.50 -14.15
CA TYR A 398 2.63 12.77 -13.49
C TYR A 398 3.47 13.68 -12.58
N GLU A 399 3.68 14.93 -12.94
CA GLU A 399 4.32 15.93 -12.07
C GLU A 399 3.46 16.19 -10.81
N ILE A 400 2.15 16.37 -10.96
CA ILE A 400 1.23 16.59 -9.85
C ILE A 400 1.19 15.36 -8.91
N THR A 401 1.08 14.16 -9.46
CA THR A 401 0.98 12.91 -8.69
C THR A 401 2.33 12.45 -8.12
N GLY A 402 3.44 12.87 -8.73
CA GLY A 402 4.80 12.41 -8.40
C GLY A 402 5.10 11.00 -8.88
N ILE A 403 4.28 10.46 -9.79
CA ILE A 403 4.50 9.15 -10.41
C ILE A 403 5.61 9.32 -11.45
N SER A 404 6.82 8.87 -11.11
CA SER A 404 7.96 8.92 -12.03
C SER A 404 7.85 7.85 -13.13
N ASP A 405 8.51 8.11 -14.28
CA ASP A 405 8.59 7.15 -15.38
C ASP A 405 9.17 5.80 -14.93
N ILE A 406 10.06 5.81 -13.92
CA ILE A 406 10.67 4.61 -13.35
C ILE A 406 9.63 3.71 -12.68
N LEU A 407 8.67 4.27 -11.93
CA LEU A 407 7.58 3.51 -11.31
C LEU A 407 6.68 2.83 -12.34
N ARG A 408 6.66 3.36 -13.58
CA ARG A 408 5.87 2.82 -14.70
C ARG A 408 6.68 1.93 -15.64
N GLY A 409 7.95 1.68 -15.32
CA GLY A 409 8.85 0.90 -16.15
C GLY A 409 9.27 1.58 -17.46
N ALA A 410 9.03 2.88 -17.60
CA ALA A 410 9.44 3.65 -18.75
C ALA A 410 10.83 4.27 -18.49
N THR A 411 11.84 3.77 -19.17
CA THR A 411 13.21 4.33 -19.13
C THR A 411 13.59 4.89 -20.48
N ASN A 412 14.21 6.09 -20.50
CA ASN A 412 14.80 6.64 -21.71
C ASN A 412 16.20 6.08 -21.89
N ALA A 413 16.46 5.46 -23.03
CA ALA A 413 17.76 4.88 -23.36
C ALA A 413 18.92 5.92 -23.40
N SER A 414 18.61 7.21 -23.44
CA SER A 414 19.57 8.32 -23.44
C SER A 414 19.95 8.83 -22.04
N GLU A 415 19.30 8.34 -20.98
CA GLU A 415 19.57 8.79 -19.62
C GLU A 415 20.67 7.97 -18.95
N THR A 416 21.59 8.64 -18.26
CA THR A 416 22.63 7.95 -17.48
C THR A 416 22.02 7.26 -16.24
N ALA A 417 22.61 6.14 -15.83
CA ALA A 417 22.17 5.41 -14.62
C ALA A 417 22.10 6.32 -13.38
N THR A 418 23.02 7.29 -13.25
CA THR A 418 23.02 8.27 -12.15
C THR A 418 21.83 9.23 -12.23
N ALA A 419 21.45 9.70 -13.43
CA ALA A 419 20.29 10.55 -13.61
C ALA A 419 18.99 9.81 -13.30
N GLN A 420 18.87 8.54 -13.70
CA GLN A 420 17.76 7.67 -13.36
C GLN A 420 17.66 7.42 -11.85
N GLN A 421 18.79 7.24 -11.17
CA GLN A 421 18.84 7.03 -9.73
C GLN A 421 18.44 8.29 -8.95
N ILE A 422 18.86 9.48 -9.41
CA ILE A 422 18.44 10.75 -8.84
C ILE A 422 16.93 10.96 -9.05
N LYS A 423 16.40 10.72 -10.25
CA LYS A 423 14.95 10.79 -10.52
C LYS A 423 14.16 9.79 -9.66
N ALA A 424 14.66 8.56 -9.49
CA ALA A 424 14.05 7.56 -8.60
C ALA A 424 13.99 8.05 -7.16
N ASN A 425 15.07 8.63 -6.66
CA ASN A 425 15.15 9.15 -5.29
C ASN A 425 14.22 10.35 -5.04
N TRP A 426 14.11 11.28 -5.97
CA TRP A 426 13.23 12.45 -5.86
C TRP A 426 11.75 12.10 -6.11
N GLY A 427 11.44 11.31 -7.12
CA GLY A 427 10.09 10.81 -7.37
C GLY A 427 9.56 9.92 -6.23
N SER A 428 10.46 9.28 -5.47
CA SER A 428 10.11 8.40 -4.36
C SER A 428 9.77 9.14 -3.06
N SER A 429 10.02 10.44 -2.90
CA SER A 429 9.82 11.14 -1.62
C SER A 429 8.35 11.19 -1.18
N ARG A 430 7.41 11.45 -2.13
CA ARG A 430 5.97 11.42 -1.88
C ARG A 430 5.49 9.99 -1.62
N LEU A 431 6.01 9.03 -2.38
CA LEU A 431 5.73 7.62 -2.19
C LEU A 431 6.20 7.13 -0.82
N LYS A 432 7.43 7.49 -0.40
CA LYS A 432 7.96 7.17 0.93
C LYS A 432 7.10 7.73 2.06
N ARG A 433 6.51 8.92 1.88
CA ARG A 433 5.57 9.47 2.86
C ARG A 433 4.32 8.60 2.99
N LEU A 434 3.74 8.18 1.86
CA LEU A 434 2.56 7.30 1.88
C LEU A 434 2.89 5.91 2.45
N GLN A 435 4.04 5.36 2.09
CA GLN A 435 4.55 4.10 2.67
C GLN A 435 4.74 4.21 4.18
N ALA A 436 5.36 5.29 4.66
CA ALA A 436 5.56 5.53 6.09
C ALA A 436 4.24 5.68 6.85
N GLU A 437 3.24 6.33 6.24
CA GLU A 437 1.92 6.48 6.84
C GLU A 437 1.16 5.15 6.91
N VAL A 438 1.24 4.31 5.88
CA VAL A 438 0.67 2.95 5.90
C VAL A 438 1.40 2.07 6.94
N SER A 439 2.73 2.13 6.99
CA SER A 439 3.51 1.39 8.01
C SER A 439 3.14 1.82 9.43
N ARG A 440 3.00 3.14 9.69
CA ARG A 440 2.51 3.67 10.96
C ARG A 440 1.14 3.09 11.30
N TYR A 441 0.23 3.10 10.33
CA TYR A 441 -1.14 2.65 10.52
C TYR A 441 -1.21 1.17 10.87
N ILE A 442 -0.48 0.34 10.15
CA ILE A 442 -0.41 -1.11 10.41
C ILE A 442 0.21 -1.38 11.78
N ARG A 443 1.31 -0.71 12.12
CA ARG A 443 1.91 -0.80 13.46
C ARG A 443 0.91 -0.48 14.56
N ASP A 444 0.13 0.60 14.38
CA ASP A 444 -0.86 1.02 15.38
C ASP A 444 -2.04 0.04 15.46
N LEU A 445 -2.45 -0.61 14.33
CA LEU A 445 -3.42 -1.72 14.32
C LEU A 445 -2.90 -2.93 15.10
N LEU A 446 -1.66 -3.34 14.85
CA LEU A 446 -1.03 -4.46 15.58
C LEU A 446 -0.86 -4.18 17.07
N ARG A 447 -0.65 -2.91 17.45
CA ARG A 447 -0.65 -2.50 18.86
C ARG A 447 -2.02 -2.70 19.50
N ILE A 448 -3.09 -2.26 18.86
CA ILE A 448 -4.48 -2.49 19.32
C ILE A 448 -4.76 -3.99 19.39
N GLN A 449 -4.37 -4.76 18.39
CA GLN A 449 -4.52 -6.21 18.38
C GLN A 449 -3.79 -6.87 19.56
N GLY A 450 -2.54 -6.44 19.81
CA GLY A 450 -1.75 -6.92 20.95
C GLY A 450 -2.36 -6.54 22.31
N GLU A 451 -3.04 -5.38 22.41
CA GLU A 451 -3.79 -5.00 23.61
C GLU A 451 -4.98 -5.94 23.84
N ILE A 452 -5.77 -6.22 22.79
CA ILE A 452 -6.92 -7.13 22.87
C ILE A 452 -6.47 -8.55 23.24
N ILE A 453 -5.41 -9.04 22.61
CA ILE A 453 -4.82 -10.37 22.92
C ILE A 453 -4.41 -10.42 24.40
N GLY A 454 -3.69 -9.41 24.87
CA GLY A 454 -3.24 -9.37 26.26
C GLY A 454 -4.39 -9.29 27.28
N GLU A 455 -5.46 -8.57 26.96
CA GLU A 455 -6.58 -8.31 27.87
C GLU A 455 -7.61 -9.46 27.90
N ARG A 456 -7.92 -10.04 26.72
CA ARG A 456 -9.06 -10.93 26.53
C ARG A 456 -8.70 -12.41 26.45
N PHE A 457 -7.57 -12.74 25.80
CA PHE A 457 -7.27 -14.14 25.49
C PHE A 457 -7.02 -14.98 26.74
N GLN A 458 -7.53 -16.20 26.68
CA GLN A 458 -7.31 -17.20 27.72
C GLN A 458 -5.92 -17.85 27.57
N PRO A 459 -5.31 -18.29 28.70
CA PRO A 459 -4.00 -18.95 28.68
C PRO A 459 -3.93 -20.14 27.73
N GLU A 460 -5.00 -20.92 27.65
CA GLU A 460 -5.12 -22.12 26.83
C GLU A 460 -5.08 -21.80 25.34
N THR A 461 -5.79 -20.74 24.94
CA THR A 461 -5.75 -20.22 23.57
C THR A 461 -4.36 -19.72 23.21
N LEU A 462 -3.73 -18.94 24.09
CA LEU A 462 -2.36 -18.44 23.90
C LEU A 462 -1.34 -19.58 23.81
N ALA A 463 -1.43 -20.59 24.66
CA ALA A 463 -0.55 -21.76 24.62
C ALA A 463 -0.69 -22.53 23.31
N THR A 464 -1.91 -22.69 22.82
CA THR A 464 -2.20 -23.40 21.56
C THR A 464 -1.68 -22.59 20.34
N MET A 465 -1.97 -21.30 20.29
CA MET A 465 -1.52 -20.40 19.20
C MET A 465 -0.01 -20.31 19.09
N THR A 466 0.66 -20.15 20.23
CA THR A 466 2.10 -19.89 20.26
C THR A 466 2.96 -21.15 20.26
N GLY A 467 2.38 -22.29 20.64
CA GLY A 467 3.10 -23.55 20.87
C GLY A 467 4.10 -23.48 22.03
N LEU A 468 4.04 -22.43 22.85
CA LEU A 468 4.92 -22.24 23.99
C LEU A 468 4.36 -22.97 25.22
N GLN A 469 5.23 -23.68 25.92
CA GLN A 469 4.87 -24.38 27.17
C GLN A 469 5.54 -23.68 28.35
N PHE A 470 4.75 -22.97 29.14
CA PHE A 470 5.18 -22.42 30.41
C PHE A 470 4.58 -23.21 31.57
N MET A 471 5.22 -23.17 32.72
CA MET A 471 4.72 -23.82 33.91
C MET A 471 3.44 -23.17 34.43
N THR A 472 2.53 -23.95 35.02
CA THR A 472 1.44 -23.39 35.82
C THR A 472 1.98 -22.89 37.17
N ALA A 473 1.24 -22.00 37.86
CA ALA A 473 1.64 -21.49 39.16
C ALA A 473 1.83 -22.64 40.17
N GLU A 474 1.00 -23.68 40.10
CA GLU A 474 1.10 -24.88 40.96
C GLU A 474 2.37 -25.68 40.69
N GLN A 475 2.72 -25.91 39.43
CA GLN A 475 3.96 -26.59 39.03
C GLN A 475 5.19 -25.82 39.48
N LYS A 476 5.15 -24.49 39.39
CA LYS A 476 6.24 -23.61 39.84
C LYS A 476 6.39 -23.68 41.38
N GLN A 477 5.28 -23.66 42.12
CA GLN A 477 5.32 -23.82 43.58
C GLN A 477 5.86 -25.19 43.99
N GLN A 478 5.45 -26.25 43.33
CA GLN A 478 5.97 -27.61 43.57
C GLN A 478 7.47 -27.71 43.30
N ALA A 479 7.94 -27.11 42.19
CA ALA A 479 9.35 -27.06 41.87
C ALA A 479 10.15 -26.26 42.90
N MET A 480 9.59 -25.14 43.42
CA MET A 480 10.20 -24.36 44.51
C MET A 480 10.26 -25.13 45.82
N MET A 481 9.21 -25.92 46.16
CA MET A 481 9.19 -26.76 47.34
C MET A 481 10.21 -27.91 47.28
N GLN A 482 10.42 -28.48 46.10
CA GLN A 482 11.43 -29.52 45.87
C GLN A 482 12.86 -29.00 45.92
N ALA A 483 13.06 -27.72 45.63
CA ALA A 483 14.37 -27.06 45.66
C ALA A 483 14.82 -26.56 47.07
N GLN A 484 14.04 -26.85 48.12
CA GLN A 484 14.40 -26.45 49.50
C GLN A 484 15.76 -27.03 49.91
N GLY A 485 16.79 -26.14 49.99
CA GLY A 485 18.15 -26.52 50.40
C GLY A 485 19.24 -26.28 49.35
N GLN A 486 18.89 -25.86 48.15
CA GLN A 486 19.85 -25.42 47.12
C GLN A 486 19.61 -23.95 46.76
N PRO A 487 20.64 -23.23 46.23
CA PRO A 487 20.43 -21.87 45.76
C PRO A 487 19.28 -21.85 44.78
N ALA A 488 18.29 -20.95 44.97
CA ALA A 488 17.03 -20.92 44.26
C ALA A 488 17.27 -21.03 42.75
N PRO A 489 16.77 -22.09 42.08
CA PRO A 489 16.90 -22.24 40.64
C PRO A 489 16.15 -21.08 39.97
N GLN A 490 16.73 -20.45 38.96
CA GLN A 490 16.02 -19.51 38.11
C GLN A 490 14.99 -20.30 37.29
N LEU A 491 13.78 -20.44 37.84
CA LEU A 491 12.68 -21.12 37.17
C LEU A 491 12.12 -20.22 36.06
N PRO A 492 11.68 -20.78 34.92
CA PRO A 492 11.02 -20.02 33.87
C PRO A 492 9.74 -19.35 34.40
N PRO A 493 9.27 -18.26 33.79
CA PRO A 493 8.04 -17.60 34.18
C PRO A 493 6.83 -18.54 34.02
N SER A 494 5.82 -18.36 34.87
CA SER A 494 4.55 -19.08 34.76
C SER A 494 3.57 -18.33 33.85
N TRP A 495 2.54 -19.06 33.34
CA TRP A 495 1.46 -18.44 32.57
C TRP A 495 0.78 -17.31 33.33
N ASP A 496 0.50 -17.49 34.63
CA ASP A 496 -0.16 -16.47 35.44
C ASP A 496 0.67 -15.18 35.56
N GLU A 497 2.00 -15.31 35.70
CA GLU A 497 2.91 -14.14 35.72
C GLU A 497 2.94 -13.41 34.36
N ILE A 498 2.92 -14.15 33.25
CA ILE A 498 2.91 -13.59 31.90
C ILE A 498 1.59 -12.85 31.67
N ILE A 499 0.46 -13.45 31.98
CA ILE A 499 -0.87 -12.87 31.81
C ILE A 499 -1.05 -11.66 32.72
N ALA A 500 -0.60 -11.72 33.96
CA ALA A 500 -0.66 -10.57 34.86
C ALA A 500 0.08 -9.35 34.30
N VAL A 501 1.21 -9.54 33.63
CA VAL A 501 1.95 -8.46 32.96
C VAL A 501 1.25 -8.01 31.68
N LEU A 502 0.67 -8.94 30.89
CA LEU A 502 -0.05 -8.61 29.67
C LEU A 502 -1.34 -7.84 29.94
N ARG A 503 -2.05 -8.14 31.03
CA ARG A 503 -3.28 -7.44 31.45
C ARG A 503 -3.02 -6.11 32.13
N ASP A 504 -1.83 -5.88 32.70
CA ASP A 504 -1.47 -4.57 33.26
C ASP A 504 -0.95 -3.64 32.14
N ASP A 505 -1.78 -2.72 31.68
CA ASP A 505 -1.45 -1.76 30.62
C ASP A 505 -0.14 -1.02 30.85
N LYS A 506 0.13 -0.63 32.08
CA LYS A 506 1.35 0.12 32.42
C LYS A 506 2.57 -0.79 32.28
N GLN A 507 2.51 -2.00 32.80
CA GLN A 507 3.61 -2.95 32.72
C GLN A 507 3.83 -3.43 31.29
N ARG A 508 2.76 -3.73 30.55
CA ARG A 508 2.81 -4.12 29.14
C ARG A 508 3.47 -3.02 28.31
N THR A 509 2.97 -1.79 28.39
CA THR A 509 3.51 -0.64 27.63
C THR A 509 4.94 -0.31 28.00
N PHE A 510 5.32 -0.51 29.26
CA PHE A 510 6.69 -0.30 29.73
C PHE A 510 7.65 -1.40 29.24
N LYS A 511 7.21 -2.66 29.23
CA LYS A 511 8.06 -3.82 28.95
C LYS A 511 8.13 -4.20 27.48
N VAL A 512 7.04 -4.02 26.74
CA VAL A 512 6.88 -4.52 25.36
C VAL A 512 6.60 -3.38 24.41
N ASP A 513 7.28 -3.37 23.27
CA ASP A 513 7.02 -2.44 22.17
C ASP A 513 6.79 -3.22 20.89
N VAL A 514 5.68 -2.91 20.20
CA VAL A 514 5.27 -3.56 18.96
C VAL A 514 5.69 -2.67 17.80
N GLU A 515 6.58 -3.16 16.97
CA GLU A 515 7.04 -2.54 15.74
C GLU A 515 6.70 -3.42 14.53
N THR A 516 6.86 -2.90 13.35
CA THR A 516 6.66 -3.65 12.10
C THR A 516 7.84 -3.44 11.17
N ASP A 517 8.11 -4.44 10.35
CA ASP A 517 9.01 -4.32 9.21
C ASP A 517 8.40 -3.48 8.08
N SER A 518 9.14 -3.36 6.98
CA SER A 518 8.68 -2.64 5.80
C SER A 518 7.44 -3.32 5.21
N THR A 519 6.42 -2.53 4.90
CA THR A 519 5.20 -2.94 4.18
C THR A 519 5.39 -3.06 2.67
N VAL A 520 6.60 -2.76 2.21
CA VAL A 520 7.03 -2.90 0.82
C VAL A 520 8.21 -3.84 0.78
N ALA A 521 8.04 -4.97 0.13
CA ALA A 521 9.15 -5.89 -0.11
C ALA A 521 10.25 -5.14 -0.87
N ALA A 522 11.41 -5.01 -0.25
CA ALA A 522 12.60 -4.60 -0.96
C ALA A 522 12.88 -5.66 -2.04
N SER A 523 13.53 -5.28 -3.14
CA SER A 523 13.94 -6.30 -4.10
C SER A 523 14.83 -7.32 -3.38
N VAL A 524 14.62 -8.61 -3.60
CA VAL A 524 15.40 -9.70 -2.97
C VAL A 524 16.91 -9.47 -3.11
N GLU A 525 17.33 -8.81 -4.20
CA GLU A 525 18.74 -8.42 -4.43
C GLU A 525 19.20 -7.33 -3.47
N SER A 526 18.37 -6.32 -3.18
CA SER A 526 18.68 -5.23 -2.25
C SER A 526 18.77 -5.73 -0.81
N ASP A 527 17.88 -6.64 -0.41
CA ASP A 527 17.88 -7.26 0.92
C ASP A 527 19.09 -8.19 1.09
N MET A 528 19.39 -8.99 0.08
CA MET A 528 20.59 -9.84 0.05
C MET A 528 21.88 -9.02 0.14
N GLN A 529 21.93 -7.87 -0.53
CA GLN A 529 23.08 -6.98 -0.47
C GLN A 529 23.19 -6.35 0.94
N GLY A 530 22.10 -5.84 1.49
CA GLY A 530 22.05 -5.32 2.86
C GLY A 530 22.46 -6.36 3.89
N LEU A 531 21.97 -7.61 3.77
CA LEU A 531 22.33 -8.72 4.64
C LEU A 531 23.84 -9.05 4.55
N LYS A 532 24.40 -9.08 3.32
CA LYS A 532 25.84 -9.28 3.11
C LYS A 532 26.70 -8.20 3.74
N ASP A 533 26.28 -6.94 3.63
CA ASP A 533 26.98 -5.80 4.20
C ASP A 533 26.97 -5.86 5.73
N VAL A 534 25.85 -6.24 6.34
CA VAL A 534 25.74 -6.40 7.80
C VAL A 534 26.54 -7.61 8.28
N LEU A 535 26.46 -8.76 7.61
CA LEU A 535 27.28 -9.93 7.95
C LEU A 535 28.77 -9.62 7.78
N GLY A 536 29.13 -8.84 6.76
CA GLY A 536 30.50 -8.33 6.57
C GLY A 536 30.94 -7.44 7.73
N ALA A 537 30.10 -6.52 8.21
CA ALA A 537 30.37 -5.66 9.35
C ALA A 537 30.53 -6.46 10.65
N ILE A 538 29.67 -7.45 10.88
CA ILE A 538 29.77 -8.37 12.03
C ILE A 538 31.08 -9.17 11.97
N ALA A 539 31.44 -9.74 10.82
CA ALA A 539 32.68 -10.49 10.64
C ALA A 539 33.91 -9.61 10.85
N GLN A 540 33.93 -8.38 10.32
CA GLN A 540 35.01 -7.41 10.55
C GLN A 540 35.12 -7.03 12.02
N THR A 541 33.99 -6.82 12.71
CA THR A 541 33.98 -6.50 14.16
C THR A 541 34.56 -7.67 14.98
N MET A 542 34.15 -8.91 14.66
CA MET A 542 34.72 -10.11 15.32
C MET A 542 36.20 -10.30 15.03
N GLN A 543 36.66 -10.05 13.81
CA GLN A 543 38.08 -10.12 13.46
C GLN A 543 38.92 -9.02 14.16
N ALA A 544 38.36 -7.80 14.25
CA ALA A 544 39.06 -6.68 14.86
C ALA A 544 39.18 -6.81 16.39
N PHE A 545 38.15 -7.30 17.05
CA PHE A 545 38.09 -7.35 18.52
C PHE A 545 38.39 -8.75 19.10
N GLY A 546 38.29 -9.82 18.30
CA GLY A 546 38.56 -11.19 18.73
C GLY A 546 39.90 -11.39 19.46
N PRO A 547 41.03 -10.93 18.92
CA PRO A 547 42.34 -11.04 19.60
C PRO A 547 42.42 -10.25 20.92
N ALA A 548 41.78 -9.07 20.98
CA ALA A 548 41.78 -8.23 22.18
C ALA A 548 40.91 -8.85 23.29
N VAL A 549 39.85 -9.54 22.94
CA VAL A 549 39.02 -10.30 23.89
C VAL A 549 39.75 -11.52 24.43
N GLN A 550 40.46 -12.27 23.56
CA GLN A 550 41.25 -13.43 24.00
C GLN A 550 42.43 -13.04 24.91
N GLN A 551 42.96 -11.86 24.71
CA GLN A 551 44.05 -11.31 25.57
C GLN A 551 43.55 -10.63 26.86
N GLY A 552 42.23 -10.59 27.10
CA GLY A 552 41.63 -9.95 28.25
C GLY A 552 41.71 -8.40 28.25
N ALA A 553 42.10 -7.79 27.13
CA ALA A 553 42.21 -6.35 26.98
C ALA A 553 40.87 -5.65 26.77
N LEU A 554 39.85 -6.38 26.31
CA LEU A 554 38.47 -5.90 26.13
C LEU A 554 37.48 -6.90 26.76
N PRO A 555 36.52 -6.44 27.57
CA PRO A 555 35.48 -7.30 28.11
C PRO A 555 34.58 -7.80 26.99
N VAL A 556 34.15 -9.08 27.04
CA VAL A 556 33.26 -9.72 26.06
C VAL A 556 31.95 -8.95 25.94
N GLU A 557 31.47 -8.38 27.04
CA GLU A 557 30.25 -7.57 27.11
C GLU A 557 30.32 -6.34 26.21
N ALA A 558 31.47 -5.68 26.09
CA ALA A 558 31.65 -4.51 25.21
C ALA A 558 31.53 -4.88 23.73
N VAL A 559 32.13 -6.01 23.32
CA VAL A 559 32.02 -6.49 21.93
C VAL A 559 30.60 -6.96 21.61
N LYS A 560 29.97 -7.64 22.55
CA LYS A 560 28.57 -8.05 22.47
C LYS A 560 27.63 -6.85 22.28
N GLU A 561 27.81 -5.77 23.04
CA GLU A 561 27.01 -4.55 22.93
C GLU A 561 27.20 -3.86 21.56
N ILE A 562 28.41 -3.88 21.00
CA ILE A 562 28.68 -3.37 19.66
C ILE A 562 27.95 -4.23 18.60
N LEU A 563 28.02 -5.56 18.70
CA LEU A 563 27.35 -6.48 17.80
C LEU A 563 25.83 -6.33 17.89
N LEU A 564 25.27 -6.25 19.10
CA LEU A 564 23.86 -5.97 19.32
C LEU A 564 23.42 -4.61 18.75
N THR A 565 24.30 -3.60 18.80
CA THR A 565 24.01 -2.30 18.20
C THR A 565 23.96 -2.37 16.67
N ILE A 566 24.85 -3.15 16.05
CA ILE A 566 24.88 -3.38 14.60
C ILE A 566 23.60 -4.14 14.16
N THR A 567 23.27 -5.25 14.84
CA THR A 567 22.10 -6.08 14.50
C THR A 567 20.79 -5.33 14.70
N ARG A 568 20.67 -4.51 15.73
CA ARG A 568 19.50 -3.64 15.96
C ARG A 568 19.33 -2.58 14.89
N ARG A 569 20.44 -1.93 14.51
CA ARG A 569 20.39 -0.93 13.44
C ARG A 569 20.08 -1.54 12.08
N ALA A 570 20.46 -2.81 11.89
CA ALA A 570 20.17 -3.59 10.69
C ALA A 570 18.81 -4.29 10.71
N LYS A 571 18.06 -4.21 11.84
CA LYS A 571 16.73 -4.86 12.02
C LYS A 571 16.74 -6.35 11.71
N MET A 572 17.75 -7.09 12.17
CA MET A 572 17.92 -8.53 11.87
C MET A 572 17.01 -9.47 12.69
N GLY A 573 16.07 -8.93 13.46
CA GLY A 573 15.13 -9.70 14.28
C GLY A 573 15.69 -10.21 15.61
N ASN A 574 14.76 -10.55 16.53
CA ASN A 574 15.07 -10.95 17.90
C ASN A 574 15.88 -12.26 17.99
N ALA A 575 15.74 -13.17 17.01
CA ALA A 575 16.46 -14.45 17.01
C ALA A 575 17.98 -14.27 16.96
N VAL A 576 18.46 -13.30 16.18
CA VAL A 576 19.91 -13.00 16.08
C VAL A 576 20.40 -12.29 17.33
N GLU A 577 19.60 -11.39 17.91
CA GLU A 577 19.92 -10.74 19.19
C GLU A 577 20.00 -11.77 20.32
N ASP A 578 19.06 -12.70 20.40
CA ASP A 578 19.04 -13.80 21.38
C ASP A 578 20.22 -14.76 21.22
N ALA A 579 20.66 -15.02 19.99
CA ALA A 579 21.84 -15.83 19.73
C ALA A 579 23.12 -15.14 20.21
N LEU A 580 23.21 -13.81 19.99
CA LEU A 580 24.32 -13.01 20.48
C LEU A 580 24.30 -12.85 22.02
N ASP A 581 23.11 -12.79 22.63
CA ASP A 581 22.94 -12.73 24.08
C ASP A 581 23.43 -14.01 24.78
N LYS A 582 23.37 -15.16 24.12
CA LYS A 582 23.84 -16.46 24.65
C LYS A 582 25.36 -16.63 24.61
N ILE A 583 26.11 -15.70 24.00
CA ILE A 583 27.55 -15.75 24.00
C ILE A 583 28.07 -15.46 25.44
N GLN A 584 28.47 -16.54 26.14
CA GLN A 584 29.06 -16.48 27.47
C GLN A 584 30.60 -16.56 27.37
N GLN A 585 31.28 -15.95 28.33
CA GLN A 585 32.72 -16.14 28.49
C GLN A 585 33.04 -17.62 28.64
N PRO A 586 34.02 -18.17 27.93
CA PRO A 586 34.53 -19.49 28.26
C PRO A 586 35.02 -19.45 29.72
N LYS A 587 34.40 -20.27 30.59
CA LYS A 587 34.86 -20.42 31.97
C LYS A 587 36.35 -20.80 31.94
N PRO A 588 37.24 -20.09 32.67
CA PRO A 588 38.64 -20.51 32.79
C PRO A 588 38.65 -21.89 33.44
N GLN A 589 39.14 -22.87 32.72
CA GLN A 589 39.43 -24.18 33.29
C GLN A 589 40.55 -23.96 34.32
N GLN A 590 40.21 -24.05 35.60
CA GLN A 590 41.18 -24.20 36.68
C GLN A 590 41.82 -25.58 36.54
N GLY A 591 42.98 -25.60 35.90
CA GLY A 591 43.94 -26.69 35.94
C GLY A 591 45.20 -26.14 36.55
N GLU A 592 45.49 -26.54 37.76
CA GLU A 592 46.81 -26.38 38.35
C GLU A 592 47.86 -27.01 37.45
N GLN A 593 48.86 -26.24 36.98
CA GLN A 593 50.23 -26.76 36.79
C GLN A 593 51.23 -25.63 36.59
N GLN A 594 52.18 -25.60 37.48
CA GLN A 594 53.58 -25.20 37.42
C GLN A 594 54.06 -24.42 36.18
N GLN A 595 54.56 -23.22 36.45
CA GLN A 595 55.36 -22.40 35.52
C GLN A 595 56.66 -23.11 35.14
N PRO A 596 57.00 -23.21 33.83
CA PRO A 596 58.35 -23.11 33.35
C PRO A 596 58.59 -21.73 32.74
N ASP A 597 59.80 -21.24 32.91
CA ASP A 597 60.34 -20.00 32.44
C ASP A 597 60.37 -19.92 30.90
N HIS A 598 59.46 -19.13 30.29
CA HIS A 598 59.30 -19.03 28.82
C HIS A 598 59.69 -17.67 28.24
N SER A 599 60.71 -17.03 28.80
CA SER A 599 61.18 -15.74 28.26
C SER A 599 61.73 -15.83 26.82
N ILE A 600 62.19 -17.01 26.38
CA ILE A 600 62.77 -17.24 25.05
C ILE A 600 61.70 -17.55 23.99
N GLU A 601 60.61 -18.23 24.34
CA GLU A 601 59.52 -18.52 23.41
C GLU A 601 58.66 -17.28 23.06
N VAL A 602 58.48 -16.37 23.98
CA VAL A 602 57.74 -15.12 23.76
C VAL A 602 58.45 -14.22 22.74
N GLU A 603 59.82 -14.24 22.72
CA GLU A 603 60.59 -13.44 21.77
C GLU A 603 60.60 -14.04 20.39
N GLN A 604 60.56 -15.39 20.23
CA GLN A 604 60.40 -16.06 18.97
C GLN A 604 58.99 -15.90 18.37
N VAL A 605 57.94 -15.92 19.21
CA VAL A 605 56.55 -15.68 18.79
C VAL A 605 56.36 -14.22 18.34
N LYS A 606 56.98 -13.25 19.00
CA LYS A 606 56.96 -11.84 18.57
C LYS A 606 57.66 -11.66 17.20
N GLN A 607 58.82 -12.25 16.99
CA GLN A 607 59.54 -12.18 15.70
C GLN A 607 58.75 -12.89 14.57
N GLN A 608 58.08 -14.03 14.83
CA GLN A 608 57.22 -14.69 13.86
C GLN A 608 55.98 -13.86 13.56
N ALA A 609 55.38 -13.21 14.57
CA ALA A 609 54.20 -12.34 14.37
C ALA A 609 54.53 -11.05 13.61
N GLU A 610 55.75 -10.48 13.83
CA GLU A 610 56.21 -9.34 13.02
C GLU A 610 56.47 -9.72 11.56
N THR A 611 57.12 -10.86 11.33
CA THR A 611 57.39 -11.37 9.96
C THR A 611 56.09 -11.69 9.22
N GLN A 612 55.11 -12.28 9.90
CA GLN A 612 53.77 -12.50 9.30
C GLN A 612 53.04 -11.19 9.03
N ARG A 613 53.15 -10.17 9.90
CA ARG A 613 52.55 -8.84 9.66
C ARG A 613 53.22 -8.13 8.47
N GLU A 614 54.52 -8.24 8.31
CA GLU A 614 55.20 -7.68 7.13
C GLU A 614 54.85 -8.41 5.85
N GLN A 615 54.73 -9.74 5.87
CA GLN A 615 54.25 -10.51 4.71
C GLN A 615 52.80 -10.17 4.37
N MET A 616 51.92 -10.02 5.34
CA MET A 616 50.52 -9.65 5.14
C MET A 616 50.41 -8.21 4.62
N ARG A 617 51.24 -7.27 5.09
CA ARG A 617 51.29 -5.90 4.55
C ARG A 617 51.77 -5.90 3.11
N MET A 618 52.84 -6.64 2.77
CA MET A 618 53.30 -6.74 1.37
C MET A 618 52.25 -7.38 0.46
N GLN A 619 51.51 -8.41 0.92
CA GLN A 619 50.41 -9.00 0.16
C GLN A 619 49.22 -8.02 -0.03
N LEU A 620 48.87 -7.27 1.01
CA LEU A 620 47.78 -6.26 0.95
C LEU A 620 48.16 -5.09 0.02
N ASP A 621 49.42 -4.64 0.05
CA ASP A 621 49.89 -3.56 -0.81
C ASP A 621 49.99 -4.04 -2.29
N ALA A 622 50.42 -5.28 -2.52
CA ALA A 622 50.40 -5.90 -3.85
C ALA A 622 48.95 -6.07 -4.39
N GLN A 623 48.00 -6.45 -3.54
CA GLN A 623 46.59 -6.50 -3.92
C GLN A 623 46.00 -5.11 -4.21
N LYS A 624 46.34 -4.09 -3.42
CA LYS A 624 45.93 -2.70 -3.68
C LYS A 624 46.49 -2.16 -4.97
N GLU A 625 47.75 -2.48 -5.27
CA GLU A 625 48.38 -2.09 -6.53
C GLU A 625 47.81 -2.80 -7.74
N GLN A 626 47.44 -4.08 -7.61
CA GLN A 626 46.73 -4.82 -8.67
C GLN A 626 45.29 -4.28 -8.87
N ALA A 627 44.56 -3.99 -7.78
CA ALA A 627 43.24 -3.40 -7.86
C ALA A 627 43.28 -1.99 -8.48
N ALA A 628 44.27 -1.17 -8.13
CA ALA A 628 44.46 0.16 -8.71
C ALA A 628 44.81 0.08 -10.23
N LYS A 629 45.66 -0.87 -10.64
CA LYS A 629 45.96 -1.12 -12.07
C LYS A 629 44.73 -1.61 -12.83
N ALA A 630 43.96 -2.54 -12.27
CA ALA A 630 42.73 -3.01 -12.89
C ALA A 630 41.67 -1.88 -13.03
N HIS A 631 41.51 -1.04 -12.02
CA HIS A 631 40.63 0.11 -12.09
C HIS A 631 41.09 1.17 -13.08
N ALA A 632 42.38 1.43 -13.18
CA ALA A 632 42.96 2.34 -14.20
C ALA A 632 42.71 1.83 -15.60
N LEU A 633 42.87 0.50 -15.85
CA LEU A 633 42.61 -0.16 -17.15
C LEU A 633 41.11 -0.08 -17.52
N GLN A 634 40.22 -0.26 -16.56
CA GLN A 634 38.77 -0.08 -16.77
C GLN A 634 38.39 1.35 -17.12
N LEU A 635 39.00 2.32 -16.43
CA LEU A 635 38.79 3.73 -16.74
C LEU A 635 39.29 4.11 -18.14
N GLU A 636 40.37 3.53 -18.57
CA GLU A 636 40.93 3.75 -19.92
C GLU A 636 40.06 3.12 -20.99
N GLN A 637 39.52 1.93 -20.75
CA GLN A 637 38.55 1.27 -21.64
C GLN A 637 37.24 2.08 -21.76
N ILE A 638 36.72 2.59 -20.64
CA ILE A 638 35.51 3.45 -20.62
C ILE A 638 35.76 4.78 -21.40
N LYS A 639 36.95 5.37 -21.25
CA LYS A 639 37.33 6.56 -22.03
C LYS A 639 37.41 6.26 -23.55
N GLN A 640 38.02 5.16 -23.93
CA GLN A 640 38.10 4.77 -25.36
C GLN A 640 36.71 4.47 -25.93
N GLN A 641 35.84 3.79 -25.16
CA GLN A 641 34.45 3.58 -25.58
C GLN A 641 33.67 4.89 -25.74
N ALA A 642 33.80 5.81 -24.80
CA ALA A 642 33.14 7.11 -24.87
C ALA A 642 33.67 7.99 -26.02
N GLU A 643 34.96 7.89 -26.39
CA GLU A 643 35.52 8.57 -27.56
C GLU A 643 35.00 7.96 -28.87
N THR A 644 34.93 6.63 -28.95
CA THR A 644 34.37 5.96 -30.14
C THR A 644 32.87 6.25 -30.33
N GLU A 645 32.10 6.29 -29.26
CA GLU A 645 30.68 6.72 -29.32
C GLU A 645 30.54 8.16 -29.77
N ARG A 646 31.38 9.08 -29.26
CA ARG A 646 31.36 10.50 -29.69
C ARG A 646 31.72 10.66 -31.15
N GLU A 647 32.68 9.87 -31.66
CA GLU A 647 33.03 9.87 -33.09
C GLU A 647 31.89 9.32 -33.93
N MET A 648 31.25 8.24 -33.51
CA MET A 648 30.08 7.68 -34.21
C MET A 648 28.92 8.66 -34.26
N MET A 649 28.59 9.35 -33.13
CA MET A 649 27.57 10.37 -33.10
C MET A 649 27.92 11.59 -34.02
N ARG A 650 29.18 12.01 -34.07
CA ARG A 650 29.61 13.06 -35.00
C ARG A 650 29.45 12.63 -36.47
N LEU A 651 29.83 11.42 -36.82
CA LEU A 651 29.64 10.89 -38.15
C LEU A 651 28.17 10.73 -38.56
N GLN A 652 27.30 10.33 -37.59
CA GLN A 652 25.85 10.31 -37.82
C GLN A 652 25.27 11.73 -38.02
N ALA A 653 25.63 12.68 -37.19
CA ALA A 653 25.18 14.06 -37.31
C ALA A 653 25.65 14.71 -38.62
N ASP A 654 26.89 14.46 -39.03
CA ASP A 654 27.43 14.90 -40.34
C ASP A 654 26.70 14.25 -41.52
N ARG A 655 26.34 13.00 -41.41
CA ARG A 655 25.57 12.27 -42.43
C ARG A 655 24.14 12.82 -42.55
N GLU A 656 23.48 13.06 -41.41
CA GLU A 656 22.14 13.68 -41.40
C GLU A 656 22.16 15.12 -41.93
N THR A 657 23.20 15.90 -41.59
CA THR A 657 23.36 17.25 -42.09
C THR A 657 23.58 17.30 -43.63
N ARG A 658 24.38 16.35 -44.15
CA ARG A 658 24.56 16.22 -45.61
C ARG A 658 23.30 15.75 -46.33
N LEU A 659 22.50 14.88 -45.72
CA LEU A 659 21.21 14.45 -46.28
C LEU A 659 20.18 15.58 -46.28
N LEU A 660 20.17 16.39 -45.21
CA LEU A 660 19.33 17.58 -45.15
C LEU A 660 19.74 18.64 -46.18
N LEU A 661 21.06 18.89 -46.35
CA LEU A 661 21.58 19.81 -47.36
C LEU A 661 21.24 19.35 -48.79
N ALA A 662 21.38 18.05 -49.07
CA ALA A 662 21.00 17.46 -50.35
C ALA A 662 19.51 17.61 -50.65
N LYS A 663 18.65 17.38 -49.65
CA LYS A 663 17.21 17.65 -49.80
C LYS A 663 16.84 19.10 -50.02
N ILE A 664 17.54 20.03 -49.36
CA ILE A 664 17.35 21.47 -49.57
C ILE A 664 17.81 21.89 -50.97
N GLU A 665 18.92 21.33 -51.47
CA GLU A 665 19.40 21.57 -52.84
C GLU A 665 18.43 21.00 -53.88
N GLU A 666 17.89 19.82 -53.67
CA GLU A 666 16.87 19.20 -54.53
C GLU A 666 15.58 20.03 -54.57
N GLN A 667 15.10 20.50 -53.40
CA GLN A 667 13.94 21.41 -53.33
C GLN A 667 14.21 22.75 -54.04
N LYS A 668 15.39 23.35 -53.86
CA LYS A 668 15.76 24.58 -54.58
C LYS A 668 15.85 24.36 -56.09
N ALA A 669 16.35 23.20 -56.54
CA ALA A 669 16.40 22.87 -57.96
C ALA A 669 15.01 22.74 -58.57
N VAL A 670 14.07 22.12 -57.85
CA VAL A 670 12.66 22.02 -58.25
C VAL A 670 11.99 23.38 -58.27
N GLU A 671 12.19 24.22 -57.26
CA GLU A 671 11.63 25.58 -57.18
C GLU A 671 12.16 26.49 -58.32
N VAL A 672 13.47 26.39 -58.62
CA VAL A 672 14.10 27.12 -59.77
C VAL A 672 13.56 26.58 -61.10
N ALA A 673 13.32 25.28 -61.24
CA ALA A 673 12.72 24.70 -62.43
C ALA A 673 11.26 25.14 -62.62
N GLU A 674 10.49 25.24 -61.56
CA GLU A 674 9.11 25.77 -61.58
C GLU A 674 9.07 27.26 -61.94
N ILE A 675 9.96 28.10 -61.40
CA ILE A 675 10.08 29.51 -61.72
C ILE A 675 10.48 29.69 -63.20
N ASN A 676 11.45 28.92 -63.69
CA ASN A 676 11.85 28.96 -65.07
C ASN A 676 10.77 28.51 -66.05
N SER A 677 9.96 27.52 -65.68
CA SER A 677 8.82 27.06 -66.49
C SER A 677 7.70 28.10 -66.51
N ALA A 678 7.43 28.75 -65.38
CA ALA A 678 6.45 29.85 -65.31
C ALA A 678 6.88 31.05 -66.16
N THR A 679 8.15 31.48 -66.07
CA THR A 679 8.70 32.58 -66.86
C THR A 679 8.72 32.27 -68.36
N THR A 680 8.96 31.02 -68.77
CA THR A 680 8.89 30.58 -70.16
C THR A 680 7.43 30.57 -70.67
N LEU A 681 6.49 30.22 -69.84
CA LEU A 681 5.05 30.31 -70.20
C LEU A 681 4.57 31.75 -70.32
N GLU A 682 4.96 32.62 -69.41
CA GLU A 682 4.65 34.08 -69.54
C GLU A 682 5.30 34.70 -70.77
N SER A 683 6.55 34.38 -71.08
CA SER A 683 7.21 34.88 -72.28
C SER A 683 6.56 34.41 -73.60
N ASN A 684 6.11 33.15 -73.61
CA ASN A 684 5.37 32.60 -74.76
C ASN A 684 3.95 33.22 -74.89
N GLN A 685 3.29 33.51 -73.78
CA GLN A 685 2.01 34.23 -73.81
C GLN A 685 2.14 35.66 -74.26
N ILE A 686 3.21 36.38 -73.87
CA ILE A 686 3.50 37.70 -74.33
C ILE A 686 3.86 37.69 -75.82
N ALA A 687 4.64 36.71 -76.29
CA ALA A 687 4.96 36.53 -77.70
C ALA A 687 3.72 36.24 -78.56
N ALA A 688 2.83 35.43 -78.06
CA ALA A 688 1.54 35.11 -78.73
C ALA A 688 0.59 36.34 -78.78
N ALA A 689 0.57 37.14 -77.68
CA ALA A 689 -0.21 38.38 -77.65
C ALA A 689 0.36 39.45 -78.60
N ASN A 690 1.67 39.58 -78.77
CA ASN A 690 2.32 40.48 -79.69
C ASN A 690 2.08 40.05 -81.15
N GLN A 691 2.08 38.76 -81.47
CA GLN A 691 1.73 38.28 -82.83
C GLN A 691 0.25 38.47 -83.16
N ALA A 692 -0.63 38.44 -82.18
CA ALA A 692 -2.07 38.75 -82.43
C ALA A 692 -2.32 40.22 -82.62
N SER A 693 -1.51 41.13 -82.06
CA SER A 693 -1.60 42.62 -82.29
C SER A 693 -0.93 43.14 -83.56
N GLU A 694 -0.10 42.31 -84.24
CA GLU A 694 0.47 42.66 -85.56
C GLU A 694 -0.40 42.14 -86.72
N ALA A 695 -1.44 41.35 -86.38
CA ALA A 695 -2.36 40.78 -87.38
C ALA A 695 -3.72 41.56 -87.48
N GLU A 696 -3.95 42.61 -86.68
CA GLU A 696 -5.00 43.59 -86.81
C GLU A 696 -4.42 44.86 -87.42
#